data_b11413e51b408a9cb3d2327765be0727
#
_entry.id   b11413e51b408a9cb3d2327765be0727
#
_cell.length_a   1.000
_cell.length_b   1.000
_cell.length_c   1.000
_cell.angle_alpha   90.00
_cell.angle_beta   90.00
_cell.angle_gamma   90.00
#
_symmetry.space_group_name_H-M   'P 1'
#
loop_
_entity.id
_entity.type
_entity.pdbx_description
1 polymer ?
#
loop_
_entity_poly.entity_id
_entity_poly.type
_entity_poly.pdbx_seq_one_letter_code
_entity_poly.pdbx_strand_id
1 'polypeptide(L)'
;MAASFSYGLVVAIRSELSVLDPANFRGDLDTVVYSTPNESGQRRVLAILRGEESRVLVSSEAIAPIMKQAIVAVEDKRFYEHNGVDLRGIFRALWQDIRSKSVVEGGSTITQQYVKNAYSRNEQTIARKVREAALAWQLTQQWSKDRILTAYLNTIYFGNGAYGILQAARTYFNGKSAAELTLPEAALLAGIPASPSLYDPVQHPAAARERRAYVLEQLYEQGRITRAEQRRAERTPLPRPEDVRLPGTRGPAPYFVNYVTDQLVKRYGAGRTFGGGLEVTTTIDLELQDKARKAIQQVLRSPDGPAAALVAIDPRTGAVKAMFGGTNFRRSQFNLATQAERQPGSSFKPIVLATAFRKGISPSTRITSKPIEIDAGDRLWKVSNYEGSYLGEVDLATAMVHSDNSVYAQLTNIVGPRAIARTARELGIRSKLPPYFSIGLGFVAVNPLDMTRAYATIANDGKRVDGSIMGDVPRVVQEVRFRRTGKARRNEPVERSVLASGEAEQITSILEDVIERGTGRRARLTDRRAAGKTGTNDDYADAWFVGYTPELAVAVWVGYPNELRPMTTEFNGEPVAGGTLPALVWKAFMTRALKGEKPKPFTTPPYQPSYDLRVVYRGGAWRLDNGFCPSTRVISYFAGRAPSTTATCYANEVSVPVLVGRSVESARVALQSVPLAADVIYVPAKARTRPGQVVKQKPRGGFLSANGSVRLWVSAARDGLLPNLVGSSLPDARARGRKLGLKLRVRYGNGPSGTVIDQSLEPGIAIQPGLPLTLLVGRDTGVRLQSDTS
;
A
#
# COMPACT_ATOMS: atom_id res chain seq x y z
N MET A 1 26.09 25.34 21.28
CA MET A 1 25.18 24.21 21.08
C MET A 1 25.37 23.49 19.72
N ALA A 2 25.40 24.15 18.57
CA ALA A 2 25.63 23.47 17.28
C ALA A 2 27.00 22.76 17.18
N ALA A 3 28.08 23.39 17.64
CA ALA A 3 29.41 22.80 17.64
C ALA A 3 29.57 21.59 18.58
N SER A 4 28.96 21.63 19.76
CA SER A 4 28.94 20.52 20.72
C SER A 4 28.09 19.35 20.24
N PHE A 5 26.99 19.63 19.54
CA PHE A 5 26.17 18.61 18.90
C PHE A 5 26.92 17.94 17.72
N SER A 6 27.62 18.74 16.91
CA SER A 6 28.44 18.22 15.82
C SER A 6 29.62 17.37 16.33
N TYR A 7 30.27 17.77 17.40
CA TYR A 7 31.40 17.03 18.02
C TYR A 7 30.93 15.72 18.66
N GLY A 8 29.81 15.75 19.42
CA GLY A 8 29.20 14.56 19.99
C GLY A 8 28.73 13.56 18.92
N LEU A 9 28.20 14.07 17.81
CA LEU A 9 27.81 13.26 16.65
C LEU A 9 29.03 12.59 15.99
N VAL A 10 30.14 13.32 15.80
CA VAL A 10 31.41 12.82 15.20
C VAL A 10 32.06 11.76 16.08
N VAL A 11 32.05 11.94 17.40
CA VAL A 11 32.66 10.96 18.35
C VAL A 11 31.83 9.69 18.44
N ALA A 12 30.50 9.79 18.51
CA ALA A 12 29.58 8.65 18.49
C ALA A 12 29.68 7.85 17.18
N ILE A 13 29.90 8.53 16.05
CA ILE A 13 30.01 7.93 14.71
C ILE A 13 31.36 7.19 14.52
N ARG A 14 32.46 7.65 15.15
CA ARG A 14 33.76 7.01 14.99
C ARG A 14 33.84 5.58 15.53
N SER A 15 33.13 5.29 16.62
CA SER A 15 33.01 3.93 17.18
C SER A 15 32.12 2.99 16.34
N GLU A 16 31.31 3.54 15.46
CA GLU A 16 30.33 2.81 14.64
C GLU A 16 30.93 2.34 13.28
N LEU A 17 31.96 2.97 12.79
CA LEU A 17 32.56 2.64 11.47
C LEU A 17 33.28 1.28 11.44
N SER A 18 33.88 0.84 12.55
CA SER A 18 34.45 -0.51 12.66
C SER A 18 33.40 -1.61 12.54
N VAL A 19 32.12 -1.28 12.84
CA VAL A 19 30.97 -2.18 12.71
C VAL A 19 30.49 -2.31 11.26
N LEU A 20 30.87 -1.37 10.39
CA LEU A 20 30.44 -1.39 8.98
C LEU A 20 31.30 -2.29 8.09
N ASP A 21 32.53 -2.62 8.49
CA ASP A 21 33.42 -3.44 7.66
C ASP A 21 32.99 -4.91 7.66
N PRO A 22 32.54 -5.47 6.50
CA PRO A 22 32.19 -6.88 6.39
C PRO A 22 33.38 -7.81 6.76
N ALA A 23 34.63 -7.37 6.55
CA ALA A 23 35.80 -8.16 6.87
C ALA A 23 36.00 -8.33 8.39
N ASN A 24 35.52 -7.40 9.23
CA ASN A 24 35.57 -7.53 10.68
C ASN A 24 34.59 -8.59 11.21
N PHE A 25 33.73 -9.13 10.37
CA PHE A 25 32.77 -10.20 10.66
C PHE A 25 33.16 -11.55 10.05
N ARG A 26 34.42 -11.75 9.69
CA ARG A 26 34.98 -13.10 9.44
C ARG A 26 34.85 -13.92 10.71
N GLY A 27 33.68 -14.47 10.95
CA GLY A 27 33.38 -15.33 12.07
C GLY A 27 33.08 -16.71 11.57
N ASP A 28 33.89 -17.67 12.00
CA ASP A 28 33.80 -19.09 11.66
C ASP A 28 32.64 -19.80 12.36
N LEU A 29 31.68 -19.06 12.93
CA LEU A 29 30.60 -19.62 13.71
C LEU A 29 29.25 -19.42 13.01
N ASP A 30 28.70 -20.51 12.51
CA ASP A 30 27.36 -20.53 11.96
C ASP A 30 26.30 -20.02 12.94
N THR A 31 25.31 -19.30 12.44
CA THR A 31 24.12 -18.99 13.22
C THR A 31 23.14 -20.14 13.15
N VAL A 32 22.65 -20.55 14.29
CA VAL A 32 21.66 -21.65 14.40
C VAL A 32 20.31 -21.09 14.83
N VAL A 33 19.28 -21.40 14.05
CA VAL A 33 17.89 -21.00 14.31
C VAL A 33 17.13 -22.21 14.85
N TYR A 34 16.51 -22.05 16.01
CA TYR A 34 15.76 -23.09 16.72
C TYR A 34 14.26 -22.77 16.79
N SER A 35 13.43 -23.81 16.89
CA SER A 35 12.02 -23.69 17.28
C SER A 35 11.88 -23.17 18.70
N THR A 36 10.65 -22.81 19.10
CA THR A 36 10.32 -22.72 20.53
C THR A 36 10.58 -24.10 21.21
N PRO A 37 10.99 -24.10 22.48
CA PRO A 37 11.07 -25.36 23.24
C PRO A 37 9.70 -26.05 23.28
N ASN A 38 9.68 -27.37 23.15
CA ASN A 38 8.49 -28.16 23.39
C ASN A 38 8.26 -28.33 24.91
N GLU A 39 7.23 -29.08 25.31
CA GLU A 39 6.89 -29.35 26.72
C GLU A 39 8.06 -29.99 27.50
N SER A 40 8.91 -30.79 26.87
CA SER A 40 10.12 -31.38 27.46
C SER A 40 11.34 -30.45 27.44
N GLY A 41 11.18 -29.16 27.04
CA GLY A 41 12.27 -28.19 26.98
C GLY A 41 13.20 -28.37 25.78
N GLN A 42 12.95 -29.29 24.87
CA GLN A 42 13.79 -29.53 23.69
C GLN A 42 13.48 -28.57 22.58
N ARG A 43 14.54 -28.03 21.95
CA ARG A 43 14.45 -27.16 20.73
C ARG A 43 14.89 -27.95 19.51
N ARG A 44 14.19 -27.82 18.41
CA ARG A 44 14.60 -28.41 17.13
C ARG A 44 15.31 -27.37 16.28
N VAL A 45 16.38 -27.77 15.60
CA VAL A 45 17.05 -26.91 14.61
C VAL A 45 16.11 -26.73 13.41
N LEU A 46 15.81 -25.47 13.10
CA LEU A 46 15.02 -25.07 11.94
C LEU A 46 15.94 -24.80 10.73
N ALA A 47 17.07 -24.16 10.99
CA ALA A 47 18.07 -23.85 9.98
C ALA A 47 19.43 -23.59 10.62
N ILE A 48 20.47 -23.85 9.84
CA ILE A 48 21.85 -23.39 10.09
C ILE A 48 22.14 -22.36 9.01
N LEU A 49 22.30 -21.10 9.41
CA LEU A 49 22.64 -20.01 8.52
C LEU A 49 24.17 -19.96 8.47
N ARG A 50 24.75 -20.61 7.44
CA ARG A 50 26.19 -20.79 7.32
C ARG A 50 26.83 -19.54 6.71
N GLY A 51 27.93 -19.10 7.32
CA GLY A 51 28.73 -17.99 6.81
C GLY A 51 29.33 -18.30 5.44
N GLU A 52 29.89 -19.48 5.26
CA GLU A 52 30.58 -19.88 4.04
C GLU A 52 29.66 -20.25 2.87
N GLU A 53 28.53 -20.92 3.09
CA GLU A 53 27.62 -21.32 1.99
C GLU A 53 26.66 -20.19 1.56
N SER A 54 26.29 -19.29 2.48
CA SER A 54 25.33 -18.20 2.22
C SER A 54 25.99 -16.85 1.97
N ARG A 55 27.29 -16.72 2.22
CA ARG A 55 28.03 -15.48 2.11
C ARG A 55 29.50 -15.68 1.85
N VAL A 56 29.85 -16.05 0.66
CA VAL A 56 31.24 -15.90 0.18
C VAL A 56 31.41 -14.43 -0.18
N LEU A 57 32.13 -13.68 0.69
CA LEU A 57 32.58 -12.34 0.32
C LEU A 57 33.57 -12.49 -0.81
N VAL A 58 33.20 -11.98 -1.97
CA VAL A 58 34.09 -11.92 -3.11
C VAL A 58 34.89 -10.62 -3.11
N SER A 59 36.13 -10.70 -3.53
CA SER A 59 36.94 -9.51 -3.78
C SER A 59 36.39 -8.73 -4.98
N SER A 60 36.84 -7.50 -5.14
CA SER A 60 36.40 -6.65 -6.25
C SER A 60 36.69 -7.30 -7.62
N GLU A 61 37.84 -7.96 -7.73
CA GLU A 61 38.31 -8.64 -8.95
C GLU A 61 37.47 -9.89 -9.30
N ALA A 62 36.85 -10.51 -8.31
CA ALA A 62 35.96 -11.67 -8.47
C ALA A 62 34.50 -11.29 -8.78
N ILE A 63 34.23 -10.02 -9.08
CA ILE A 63 32.92 -9.54 -9.57
C ILE A 63 33.07 -9.04 -11.00
N ALA A 64 32.27 -9.57 -11.90
CA ALA A 64 32.28 -9.14 -13.31
C ALA A 64 32.18 -7.62 -13.43
N PRO A 65 33.04 -6.95 -14.21
CA PRO A 65 33.02 -5.50 -14.37
C PRO A 65 31.66 -4.97 -14.83
N ILE A 66 30.98 -5.71 -15.69
CA ILE A 66 29.64 -5.34 -16.18
C ILE A 66 28.59 -5.33 -15.06
N MET A 67 28.73 -6.16 -14.02
CA MET A 67 27.82 -6.13 -12.86
C MET A 67 28.00 -4.85 -12.06
N LYS A 68 29.24 -4.42 -11.85
CA LYS A 68 29.53 -3.13 -11.17
C LYS A 68 28.97 -1.95 -11.95
N GLN A 69 29.14 -1.97 -13.27
CA GLN A 69 28.57 -0.94 -14.17
C GLN A 69 27.06 -0.94 -14.13
N ALA A 70 26.40 -2.09 -14.19
CA ALA A 70 24.96 -2.21 -14.21
C ALA A 70 24.31 -1.69 -12.92
N ILE A 71 24.84 -2.05 -11.76
CA ILE A 71 24.27 -1.59 -10.48
C ILE A 71 24.49 -0.08 -10.27
N VAL A 72 25.64 0.45 -10.65
CA VAL A 72 25.92 1.89 -10.59
C VAL A 72 25.01 2.66 -11.55
N ALA A 73 24.82 2.16 -12.77
CA ALA A 73 23.98 2.82 -13.77
C ALA A 73 22.54 2.99 -13.34
N VAL A 74 21.99 2.05 -12.57
CA VAL A 74 20.56 2.05 -12.18
C VAL A 74 20.30 2.59 -10.78
N GLU A 75 21.22 2.39 -9.83
CA GLU A 75 21.04 2.80 -8.43
C GLU A 75 21.67 4.16 -8.11
N ASP A 76 22.81 4.49 -8.74
CA ASP A 76 23.55 5.70 -8.41
C ASP A 76 24.52 6.10 -9.55
N LYS A 77 23.98 6.61 -10.64
CA LYS A 77 24.75 6.92 -11.87
C LYS A 77 25.92 7.88 -11.68
N ARG A 78 25.93 8.68 -10.58
CA ARG A 78 27.02 9.59 -10.21
C ARG A 78 27.83 9.08 -9.01
N PHE A 79 27.78 7.80 -8.73
CA PHE A 79 28.45 7.17 -7.59
C PHE A 79 29.90 7.59 -7.41
N TYR A 80 30.65 7.69 -8.50
CA TYR A 80 32.07 8.06 -8.47
C TYR A 80 32.34 9.57 -8.33
N GLU A 81 31.29 10.41 -8.48
CA GLU A 81 31.43 11.87 -8.50
C GLU A 81 31.12 12.54 -7.15
N HIS A 82 30.27 11.93 -6.30
CA HIS A 82 29.84 12.52 -5.03
C HIS A 82 30.51 11.88 -3.81
N ASN A 83 30.52 12.59 -2.67
CA ASN A 83 31.11 12.13 -1.42
C ASN A 83 30.07 11.45 -0.49
N GLY A 84 29.46 10.35 -0.95
CA GLY A 84 28.54 9.54 -0.16
C GLY A 84 27.08 9.99 -0.21
N VAL A 85 26.82 11.29 -0.47
CA VAL A 85 25.47 11.88 -0.61
C VAL A 85 25.42 12.68 -1.91
N ASP A 86 24.42 12.41 -2.74
CA ASP A 86 24.20 13.13 -3.99
C ASP A 86 23.14 14.23 -3.83
N LEU A 87 23.55 15.42 -3.40
CA LEU A 87 22.65 16.56 -3.23
C LEU A 87 21.97 16.98 -4.53
N ARG A 88 22.70 16.93 -5.69
CA ARG A 88 22.12 17.27 -6.99
C ARG A 88 21.04 16.25 -7.43
N GLY A 89 21.27 14.95 -7.12
CA GLY A 89 20.26 13.89 -7.36
C GLY A 89 19.02 14.06 -6.50
N ILE A 90 19.19 14.41 -5.22
CA ILE A 90 18.08 14.68 -4.30
C ILE A 90 17.22 15.84 -4.80
N PHE A 91 17.83 16.96 -5.21
CA PHE A 91 17.09 18.10 -5.75
C PHE A 91 16.36 17.75 -7.06
N ARG A 92 16.98 16.97 -7.94
CA ARG A 92 16.35 16.53 -9.19
C ARG A 92 15.15 15.59 -8.93
N ALA A 93 15.32 14.59 -8.06
CA ALA A 93 14.23 13.68 -7.67
C ALA A 93 13.07 14.43 -7.04
N LEU A 94 13.35 15.38 -6.13
CA LEU A 94 12.32 16.23 -5.51
C LEU A 94 11.57 17.08 -6.57
N TRP A 95 12.28 17.62 -7.54
CA TRP A 95 11.68 18.39 -8.64
C TRP A 95 10.80 17.51 -9.54
N GLN A 96 11.24 16.30 -9.86
CA GLN A 96 10.46 15.34 -10.64
C GLN A 96 9.24 14.83 -9.89
N ASP A 97 9.35 14.51 -8.60
CA ASP A 97 8.23 14.09 -7.75
C ASP A 97 7.15 15.18 -7.63
N ILE A 98 7.57 16.45 -7.50
CA ILE A 98 6.64 17.60 -7.51
C ILE A 98 5.93 17.71 -8.86
N ARG A 99 6.63 17.51 -9.98
CA ARG A 99 6.08 17.66 -11.33
C ARG A 99 5.21 16.49 -11.76
N SER A 100 5.57 15.26 -11.40
CA SER A 100 4.85 14.03 -11.77
C SER A 100 3.73 13.63 -10.79
N LYS A 101 3.66 14.27 -9.61
CA LYS A 101 2.77 13.90 -8.48
C LYS A 101 2.88 12.43 -8.05
N SER A 102 3.98 11.77 -8.39
CA SER A 102 4.30 10.41 -8.01
C SER A 102 5.78 10.31 -7.63
N VAL A 103 6.11 9.46 -6.66
CA VAL A 103 7.52 9.17 -6.32
C VAL A 103 8.11 8.33 -7.45
N VAL A 104 8.93 8.96 -8.31
CA VAL A 104 9.45 8.33 -9.54
C VAL A 104 10.89 7.88 -9.38
N GLU A 105 11.73 8.52 -8.55
CA GLU A 105 13.13 8.14 -8.33
C GLU A 105 13.49 8.08 -6.84
N GLY A 106 14.23 7.02 -6.45
CA GLY A 106 14.84 6.88 -5.13
C GLY A 106 16.11 7.75 -5.02
N GLY A 107 16.04 8.88 -4.34
CA GLY A 107 17.18 9.78 -4.13
C GLY A 107 18.24 9.30 -3.12
N SER A 108 18.38 7.99 -2.87
CA SER A 108 19.39 7.44 -1.94
C SER A 108 20.58 6.85 -2.71
N THR A 109 21.80 7.26 -2.38
CA THR A 109 23.02 6.75 -3.00
C THR A 109 23.34 5.30 -2.60
N ILE A 110 24.19 4.60 -3.38
CA ILE A 110 24.73 3.26 -3.03
C ILE A 110 25.35 3.28 -1.63
N THR A 111 26.11 4.33 -1.29
CA THR A 111 26.73 4.45 0.04
C THR A 111 25.70 4.57 1.14
N GLN A 112 24.64 5.35 0.94
CA GLN A 112 23.52 5.46 1.91
C GLN A 112 22.73 4.14 2.03
N GLN A 113 22.51 3.44 0.92
CA GLN A 113 21.86 2.11 0.94
C GLN A 113 22.74 1.09 1.69
N TYR A 114 24.07 1.11 1.48
CA TYR A 114 24.98 0.25 2.21
C TYR A 114 24.94 0.52 3.72
N VAL A 115 25.06 1.78 4.14
CA VAL A 115 24.96 2.20 5.54
C VAL A 115 23.62 1.79 6.14
N LYS A 116 22.52 2.03 5.43
CA LYS A 116 21.19 1.61 5.84
C LYS A 116 21.10 0.10 6.07
N ASN A 117 21.63 -0.71 5.15
CA ASN A 117 21.60 -2.18 5.25
C ASN A 117 22.53 -2.75 6.31
N ALA A 118 23.65 -2.07 6.58
CA ALA A 118 24.64 -2.48 7.59
C ALA A 118 24.29 -2.00 9.00
N TYR A 119 23.53 -0.90 9.14
CA TYR A 119 23.35 -0.14 10.39
C TYR A 119 21.89 0.07 10.83
N SER A 120 20.89 -0.47 10.14
CA SER A 120 19.49 -0.10 10.32
C SER A 120 18.96 -0.36 11.74
N ARG A 121 18.52 0.73 12.41
CA ARG A 121 17.45 0.70 13.41
C ARG A 121 16.13 1.00 12.68
N ASN A 122 15.09 0.25 12.98
CA ASN A 122 13.81 0.21 12.26
C ASN A 122 12.93 1.49 12.36
N GLU A 123 13.49 2.64 12.68
CA GLU A 123 12.74 3.89 12.86
C GLU A 123 12.71 4.69 11.54
N GLN A 124 11.51 4.97 11.04
CA GLN A 124 11.34 5.86 9.88
C GLN A 124 11.28 7.33 10.33
N THR A 125 12.41 7.88 10.77
CA THR A 125 12.51 9.26 11.25
C THR A 125 13.44 10.09 10.37
N ILE A 126 13.22 11.41 10.34
CA ILE A 126 14.13 12.37 9.69
C ILE A 126 15.55 12.27 10.31
N ALA A 127 15.62 12.11 11.64
CA ALA A 127 16.88 11.95 12.36
C ALA A 127 17.69 10.73 11.85
N ARG A 128 17.03 9.62 11.51
CA ARG A 128 17.68 8.46 10.88
C ARG A 128 18.26 8.81 9.52
N LYS A 129 17.53 9.52 8.65
CA LYS A 129 18.00 9.93 7.32
C LYS A 129 19.22 10.85 7.40
N VAL A 130 19.25 11.77 8.37
CA VAL A 130 20.41 12.64 8.63
C VAL A 130 21.61 11.81 9.09
N ARG A 131 21.41 10.84 9.97
CA ARG A 131 22.47 9.94 10.43
C ARG A 131 22.99 9.05 9.30
N GLU A 132 22.13 8.46 8.48
CA GLU A 132 22.51 7.68 7.29
C GLU A 132 23.38 8.53 6.33
N ALA A 133 23.01 9.77 6.08
CA ALA A 133 23.77 10.69 5.25
C ALA A 133 25.16 11.04 5.85
N ALA A 134 25.22 11.31 7.15
CA ALA A 134 26.47 11.59 7.85
C ALA A 134 27.42 10.39 7.85
N LEU A 135 26.90 9.18 8.11
CA LEU A 135 27.69 7.95 8.04
C LEU A 135 28.15 7.64 6.60
N ALA A 136 27.30 7.86 5.59
CA ALA A 136 27.68 7.66 4.19
C ALA A 136 28.77 8.63 3.74
N TRP A 137 28.70 9.89 4.16
CA TRP A 137 29.76 10.87 3.91
C TRP A 137 31.06 10.46 4.56
N GLN A 138 31.05 10.10 5.83
CA GLN A 138 32.25 9.69 6.58
C GLN A 138 32.84 8.40 6.02
N LEU A 139 32.03 7.42 5.63
CA LEU A 139 32.49 6.18 5.01
C LEU A 139 33.26 6.46 3.71
N THR A 140 32.74 7.39 2.89
CA THR A 140 33.40 7.78 1.64
C THR A 140 34.74 8.52 1.86
N GLN A 141 34.96 9.12 3.02
CA GLN A 141 36.26 9.70 3.37
C GLN A 141 37.30 8.64 3.76
N GLN A 142 36.88 7.45 4.20
CA GLN A 142 37.77 6.41 4.71
C GLN A 142 37.95 5.24 3.74
N TRP A 143 36.96 4.97 2.87
CA TRP A 143 36.96 3.85 1.96
C TRP A 143 36.97 4.32 0.51
N SER A 144 37.72 3.60 -0.34
CA SER A 144 37.62 3.82 -1.78
C SER A 144 36.21 3.48 -2.29
N LYS A 145 35.80 4.10 -3.37
CA LYS A 145 34.53 3.83 -4.04
C LYS A 145 34.38 2.35 -4.42
N ASP A 146 35.45 1.74 -4.91
CA ASP A 146 35.42 0.31 -5.26
C ASP A 146 35.24 -0.58 -4.03
N ARG A 147 35.84 -0.24 -2.89
CA ARG A 147 35.60 -0.94 -1.61
C ARG A 147 34.14 -0.81 -1.16
N ILE A 148 33.55 0.38 -1.26
CA ILE A 148 32.15 0.61 -0.91
C ILE A 148 31.22 -0.19 -1.83
N LEU A 149 31.44 -0.15 -3.14
CA LEU A 149 30.67 -0.88 -4.14
C LEU A 149 30.76 -2.39 -3.93
N THR A 150 31.96 -2.89 -3.68
CA THR A 150 32.20 -4.32 -3.40
C THR A 150 31.47 -4.74 -2.10
N ALA A 151 31.55 -3.93 -1.04
CA ALA A 151 30.86 -4.20 0.21
C ALA A 151 29.34 -4.15 0.04
N TYR A 152 28.82 -3.22 -0.75
CA TYR A 152 27.41 -3.15 -1.12
C TYR A 152 26.95 -4.40 -1.85
N LEU A 153 27.62 -4.78 -2.95
CA LEU A 153 27.31 -5.96 -3.74
C LEU A 153 27.40 -7.27 -2.94
N ASN A 154 28.27 -7.34 -1.96
CA ASN A 154 28.40 -8.48 -1.04
C ASN A 154 27.31 -8.54 0.03
N THR A 155 26.47 -7.49 0.18
CA THR A 155 25.55 -7.39 1.33
C THR A 155 24.09 -7.23 0.96
N ILE A 156 23.78 -6.73 -0.24
CA ILE A 156 22.40 -6.47 -0.64
C ILE A 156 21.60 -7.75 -0.88
N TYR A 157 20.29 -7.65 -0.74
CA TYR A 157 19.36 -8.73 -0.97
C TYR A 157 18.89 -8.75 -2.43
N PHE A 158 19.10 -9.86 -3.11
CA PHE A 158 18.71 -10.10 -4.50
C PHE A 158 17.44 -10.96 -4.65
N GLY A 159 16.64 -11.12 -3.61
CA GLY A 159 15.49 -12.02 -3.65
C GLY A 159 15.88 -13.49 -3.43
N ASN A 160 14.86 -14.36 -3.30
CA ASN A 160 15.03 -15.81 -3.18
C ASN A 160 16.07 -16.27 -2.14
N GLY A 161 16.20 -15.55 -1.02
CA GLY A 161 17.17 -15.86 0.03
C GLY A 161 18.63 -15.52 -0.33
N ALA A 162 18.88 -14.93 -1.50
CA ALA A 162 20.22 -14.60 -1.97
C ALA A 162 20.69 -13.24 -1.42
N TYR A 163 21.60 -13.29 -0.44
CA TYR A 163 22.31 -12.13 0.09
C TYR A 163 23.73 -12.09 -0.49
N GLY A 164 24.08 -11.02 -1.18
CA GLY A 164 25.34 -10.83 -1.87
C GLY A 164 25.35 -11.39 -3.30
N ILE A 165 26.22 -10.78 -4.12
CA ILE A 165 26.27 -11.01 -5.57
C ILE A 165 26.65 -12.44 -5.96
N LEU A 166 27.57 -13.06 -5.22
CA LEU A 166 27.97 -14.45 -5.52
C LEU A 166 26.81 -15.40 -5.25
N GLN A 167 26.10 -15.21 -4.13
CA GLN A 167 24.93 -16.05 -3.85
C GLN A 167 23.80 -15.81 -4.87
N ALA A 168 23.61 -14.56 -5.30
CA ALA A 168 22.67 -14.25 -6.37
C ALA A 168 23.02 -14.93 -7.70
N ALA A 169 24.30 -14.87 -8.12
CA ALA A 169 24.76 -15.55 -9.31
C ALA A 169 24.54 -17.07 -9.23
N ARG A 170 24.89 -17.69 -8.10
CA ARG A 170 24.67 -19.11 -7.85
C ARG A 170 23.19 -19.51 -7.85
N THR A 171 22.35 -18.64 -7.27
CA THR A 171 20.91 -18.89 -7.13
C THR A 171 20.23 -18.83 -8.49
N TYR A 172 20.42 -17.75 -9.24
CA TYR A 172 19.67 -17.52 -10.48
C TYR A 172 20.26 -18.16 -11.72
N PHE A 173 21.57 -18.50 -11.73
CA PHE A 173 22.26 -18.97 -12.92
C PHE A 173 23.00 -20.30 -12.67
N ASN A 174 22.30 -21.28 -12.13
CA ASN A 174 22.75 -22.66 -12.01
C ASN A 174 24.13 -22.84 -11.36
N GLY A 175 24.44 -22.08 -10.31
CA GLY A 175 25.70 -22.21 -9.56
C GLY A 175 26.87 -21.38 -10.12
N LYS A 176 26.62 -20.45 -11.04
CA LYS A 176 27.61 -19.58 -11.68
C LYS A 176 28.38 -18.71 -10.68
N SER A 177 29.62 -18.38 -10.94
CA SER A 177 30.37 -17.41 -10.12
C SER A 177 30.00 -15.98 -10.47
N ALA A 178 30.28 -15.02 -9.54
CA ALA A 178 30.02 -13.61 -9.80
C ALA A 178 30.95 -12.99 -10.87
N ALA A 179 32.09 -13.61 -11.13
CA ALA A 179 33.04 -13.18 -12.17
C ALA A 179 32.55 -13.54 -13.58
N GLU A 180 31.71 -14.58 -13.70
CA GLU A 180 31.22 -15.10 -14.98
C GLU A 180 29.90 -14.49 -15.45
N LEU A 181 29.38 -13.49 -14.73
CA LEU A 181 28.11 -12.84 -15.08
C LEU A 181 28.24 -12.12 -16.43
N THR A 182 27.34 -12.46 -17.34
CA THR A 182 27.18 -11.81 -18.64
C THR A 182 26.33 -10.53 -18.54
N LEU A 183 26.32 -9.70 -19.58
CA LEU A 183 25.53 -8.47 -19.62
C LEU A 183 24.04 -8.67 -19.27
N PRO A 184 23.28 -9.62 -19.91
CA PRO A 184 21.88 -9.81 -19.59
C PRO A 184 21.64 -10.31 -18.15
N GLU A 185 22.57 -11.11 -17.60
CA GLU A 185 22.51 -11.61 -16.23
C GLU A 185 22.80 -10.50 -15.21
N ALA A 186 23.83 -9.70 -15.47
CA ALA A 186 24.18 -8.54 -14.65
C ALA A 186 23.07 -7.48 -14.64
N ALA A 187 22.47 -7.21 -15.80
CA ALA A 187 21.34 -6.29 -15.90
C ALA A 187 20.09 -6.80 -15.16
N LEU A 188 19.81 -8.11 -15.20
CA LEU A 188 18.74 -8.72 -14.41
C LEU A 188 19.01 -8.55 -12.92
N LEU A 189 20.19 -8.96 -12.44
CA LEU A 189 20.54 -8.85 -11.02
C LEU A 189 20.55 -7.40 -10.54
N ALA A 190 21.07 -6.46 -11.32
CA ALA A 190 21.06 -5.04 -10.96
C ALA A 190 19.64 -4.45 -10.83
N GLY A 191 18.65 -5.03 -11.52
CA GLY A 191 17.27 -4.62 -11.45
C GLY A 191 16.53 -5.10 -10.19
N ILE A 192 16.88 -6.25 -9.64
CA ILE A 192 16.16 -6.92 -8.55
C ILE A 192 16.15 -6.14 -7.23
N PRO A 193 17.25 -5.51 -6.73
CA PRO A 193 17.30 -4.88 -5.40
C PRO A 193 16.26 -3.78 -5.19
N ALA A 194 15.79 -3.12 -6.22
CA ALA A 194 14.75 -2.10 -6.14
C ALA A 194 13.43 -2.63 -5.58
N SER A 195 13.05 -3.86 -5.95
CA SER A 195 11.88 -4.58 -5.41
C SER A 195 12.04 -6.09 -5.65
N PRO A 196 12.75 -6.81 -4.76
CA PRO A 196 13.15 -8.20 -5.01
C PRO A 196 11.99 -9.17 -5.27
N SER A 197 10.85 -8.96 -4.62
CA SER A 197 9.66 -9.79 -4.84
C SER A 197 8.96 -9.48 -6.16
N LEU A 198 8.88 -8.18 -6.56
CA LEU A 198 8.22 -7.76 -7.80
C LEU A 198 9.03 -8.14 -9.05
N TYR A 199 10.36 -8.09 -8.93
CA TYR A 199 11.28 -8.36 -10.06
C TYR A 199 11.89 -9.76 -10.04
N ASP A 200 11.25 -10.69 -9.30
CA ASP A 200 11.61 -12.09 -9.33
C ASP A 200 11.38 -12.67 -10.73
N PRO A 201 12.42 -13.19 -11.42
CA PRO A 201 12.31 -13.63 -12.81
C PRO A 201 11.43 -14.88 -13.00
N VAL A 202 11.23 -15.66 -11.94
CA VAL A 202 10.41 -16.87 -11.95
C VAL A 202 8.95 -16.55 -11.64
N GLN A 203 8.69 -15.72 -10.62
CA GLN A 203 7.35 -15.40 -10.18
C GLN A 203 6.69 -14.30 -11.05
N HIS A 204 7.47 -13.32 -11.47
CA HIS A 204 6.99 -12.16 -12.22
C HIS A 204 7.85 -11.90 -13.49
N PRO A 205 7.88 -12.84 -14.43
CA PRO A 205 8.79 -12.78 -15.60
C PRO A 205 8.55 -11.54 -16.47
N ALA A 206 7.34 -11.03 -16.56
CA ALA A 206 7.04 -9.80 -17.32
C ALA A 206 7.68 -8.57 -16.67
N ALA A 207 7.48 -8.37 -15.36
CA ALA A 207 8.06 -7.27 -14.60
C ALA A 207 9.60 -7.36 -14.54
N ALA A 208 10.14 -8.58 -14.43
CA ALA A 208 11.58 -8.80 -14.47
C ALA A 208 12.20 -8.45 -15.84
N ARG A 209 11.52 -8.78 -16.96
CA ARG A 209 11.96 -8.35 -18.30
C ARG A 209 11.95 -6.84 -18.47
N GLU A 210 10.87 -6.21 -18.07
CA GLU A 210 10.72 -4.75 -18.14
C GLU A 210 11.81 -4.05 -17.31
N ARG A 211 12.06 -4.53 -16.08
CA ARG A 211 13.10 -3.99 -15.21
C ARG A 211 14.51 -4.21 -15.77
N ARG A 212 14.78 -5.40 -16.33
CA ARG A 212 16.05 -5.68 -17.03
C ARG A 212 16.23 -4.75 -18.23
N ALA A 213 15.20 -4.53 -19.04
CA ALA A 213 15.25 -3.62 -20.18
C ALA A 213 15.54 -2.18 -19.73
N TYR A 214 14.94 -1.73 -18.62
CA TYR A 214 15.25 -0.43 -18.02
C TYR A 214 16.74 -0.32 -17.62
N VAL A 215 17.33 -1.35 -16.99
CA VAL A 215 18.76 -1.34 -16.64
C VAL A 215 19.63 -1.29 -17.89
N LEU A 216 19.30 -2.05 -18.93
CA LEU A 216 20.02 -2.06 -20.20
C LEU A 216 19.92 -0.70 -20.91
N GLU A 217 18.78 -0.04 -20.88
CA GLU A 217 18.62 1.33 -21.41
C GLU A 217 19.49 2.31 -20.64
N GLN A 218 19.55 2.23 -19.29
CA GLN A 218 20.42 3.10 -18.49
C GLN A 218 21.90 2.89 -18.79
N LEU A 219 22.33 1.65 -19.05
CA LEU A 219 23.70 1.35 -19.48
C LEU A 219 24.01 1.95 -20.87
N TYR A 220 23.07 1.86 -21.80
CA TYR A 220 23.18 2.46 -23.14
C TYR A 220 23.22 4.00 -23.08
N GLU A 221 22.29 4.63 -22.39
CA GLU A 221 22.24 6.09 -22.22
C GLU A 221 23.51 6.67 -21.60
N GLN A 222 24.17 5.91 -20.74
CA GLN A 222 25.45 6.28 -20.11
C GLN A 222 26.68 5.84 -20.94
N GLY A 223 26.51 5.34 -22.16
CA GLY A 223 27.58 4.94 -23.07
C GLY A 223 28.42 3.74 -22.60
N ARG A 224 27.87 2.89 -21.72
CA ARG A 224 28.55 1.71 -21.19
C ARG A 224 28.43 0.49 -22.11
N ILE A 225 27.38 0.45 -22.91
CA ILE A 225 27.13 -0.58 -23.92
C ILE A 225 26.63 0.05 -25.23
N THR A 226 26.78 -0.67 -26.31
CA THR A 226 26.26 -0.28 -27.63
C THR A 226 24.78 -0.66 -27.78
N ARG A 227 24.06 -0.03 -28.72
CA ARG A 227 22.65 -0.39 -29.03
C ARG A 227 22.51 -1.82 -29.54
N ALA A 228 23.56 -2.39 -30.17
CA ALA A 228 23.57 -3.78 -30.61
C ALA A 228 23.65 -4.76 -29.44
N GLU A 229 24.53 -4.46 -28.45
CA GLU A 229 24.63 -5.26 -27.21
C GLU A 229 23.36 -5.18 -26.39
N GLN A 230 22.75 -4.01 -26.26
CA GLN A 230 21.46 -3.85 -25.58
C GLN A 230 20.40 -4.77 -26.18
N ARG A 231 20.17 -4.67 -27.51
CA ARG A 231 19.16 -5.50 -28.20
C ARG A 231 19.43 -7.00 -28.09
N ARG A 232 20.70 -7.41 -28.11
CA ARG A 232 21.07 -8.83 -27.90
C ARG A 232 20.75 -9.26 -26.46
N ALA A 233 21.06 -8.45 -25.45
CA ALA A 233 20.80 -8.75 -24.04
C ALA A 233 19.29 -8.79 -23.72
N GLU A 234 18.48 -7.93 -24.33
CA GLU A 234 17.01 -7.92 -24.17
C GLU A 234 16.36 -9.21 -24.69
N ARG A 235 16.92 -9.81 -25.79
CA ARG A 235 16.41 -11.06 -26.38
C ARG A 235 16.81 -12.30 -25.58
N THR A 236 17.79 -12.21 -24.66
CA THR A 236 18.23 -13.36 -23.85
C THR A 236 17.08 -13.82 -22.93
N PRO A 237 16.75 -15.11 -22.90
CA PRO A 237 15.73 -15.63 -22.00
C PRO A 237 16.02 -15.32 -20.53
N LEU A 238 14.99 -15.25 -19.73
CA LEU A 238 15.11 -15.22 -18.25
C LEU A 238 15.46 -16.64 -17.74
N PRO A 239 16.05 -16.73 -16.53
CA PRO A 239 16.24 -18.03 -15.86
C PRO A 239 14.90 -18.76 -15.72
N ARG A 240 14.87 -20.05 -16.00
CA ARG A 240 13.72 -20.91 -15.81
C ARG A 240 13.66 -21.38 -14.35
N PRO A 241 12.48 -21.83 -13.86
CA PRO A 241 12.35 -22.35 -12.49
C PRO A 241 13.35 -23.45 -12.12
N GLU A 242 13.68 -24.31 -13.09
CA GLU A 242 14.66 -25.40 -12.93
C GLU A 242 16.11 -24.94 -12.85
N ASP A 243 16.43 -23.75 -13.37
CA ASP A 243 17.77 -23.15 -13.33
C ASP A 243 18.05 -22.45 -12.00
N VAL A 244 16.99 -22.13 -11.23
CA VAL A 244 17.10 -21.40 -9.96
C VAL A 244 17.41 -22.37 -8.82
N ARG A 245 18.64 -22.29 -8.30
CA ARG A 245 19.10 -23.04 -7.13
C ARG A 245 18.92 -22.25 -5.86
N LEU A 246 17.83 -22.51 -5.17
CA LEU A 246 17.51 -21.80 -3.94
C LEU A 246 18.49 -22.19 -2.82
N PRO A 247 19.05 -21.24 -2.04
CA PRO A 247 19.89 -21.54 -0.90
C PRO A 247 19.12 -22.45 0.07
N GLY A 248 19.72 -23.57 0.44
CA GLY A 248 19.03 -24.68 1.08
C GLY A 248 18.55 -24.38 2.50
N THR A 249 17.28 -24.09 2.65
CA THR A 249 16.58 -24.27 3.93
C THR A 249 15.89 -25.63 3.91
N ARG A 250 16.62 -26.69 4.31
CA ARG A 250 16.06 -27.98 4.64
C ARG A 250 15.55 -27.93 6.08
N GLY A 251 14.29 -27.54 6.27
CA GLY A 251 13.73 -27.46 7.61
C GLY A 251 12.21 -27.53 7.60
N PRO A 252 11.57 -27.73 8.77
CA PRO A 252 10.12 -27.96 8.86
C PRO A 252 9.27 -26.70 8.59
N ALA A 253 9.85 -25.51 8.59
CA ALA A 253 9.14 -24.23 8.43
C ALA A 253 9.94 -23.22 7.59
N PRO A 254 10.26 -23.50 6.31
CA PRO A 254 11.20 -22.70 5.54
C PRO A 254 10.73 -21.27 5.28
N TYR A 255 9.44 -21.02 5.05
CA TYR A 255 8.89 -19.67 4.89
C TYR A 255 9.05 -18.82 6.16
N PHE A 256 8.83 -19.40 7.32
CA PHE A 256 9.04 -18.74 8.61
C PHE A 256 10.53 -18.43 8.84
N VAL A 257 11.41 -19.40 8.57
CA VAL A 257 12.86 -19.22 8.69
C VAL A 257 13.35 -18.09 7.79
N ASN A 258 12.87 -18.02 6.54
CA ASN A 258 13.21 -16.93 5.61
C ASN A 258 12.79 -15.57 6.19
N TYR A 259 11.57 -15.46 6.72
CA TYR A 259 11.11 -14.25 7.38
C TYR A 259 11.94 -13.89 8.62
N VAL A 260 12.29 -14.86 9.47
CA VAL A 260 13.17 -14.65 10.64
C VAL A 260 14.56 -14.16 10.19
N THR A 261 15.14 -14.80 9.17
CA THR A 261 16.45 -14.40 8.61
C THR A 261 16.43 -12.96 8.14
N ASP A 262 15.39 -12.55 7.42
CA ASP A 262 15.21 -11.15 6.99
C ASP A 262 15.14 -10.17 8.19
N GLN A 263 14.41 -10.52 9.26
CA GLN A 263 14.35 -9.72 10.48
C GLN A 263 15.72 -9.64 11.20
N LEU A 264 16.46 -10.75 11.26
CA LEU A 264 17.81 -10.78 11.84
C LEU A 264 18.78 -9.93 11.04
N VAL A 265 18.74 -10.02 9.71
CA VAL A 265 19.59 -9.19 8.83
C VAL A 265 19.26 -7.71 9.00
N LYS A 266 17.98 -7.33 9.05
CA LYS A 266 17.56 -5.95 9.33
C LYS A 266 18.02 -5.46 10.69
N ARG A 267 18.11 -6.32 11.69
CA ARG A 267 18.45 -5.95 13.07
C ARG A 267 19.94 -5.97 13.36
N TYR A 268 20.67 -6.96 12.86
CA TYR A 268 22.07 -7.23 13.21
C TYR A 268 23.04 -7.07 12.03
N GLY A 269 22.53 -6.83 10.84
CA GLY A 269 23.27 -6.87 9.59
C GLY A 269 23.56 -8.29 9.11
N ALA A 270 23.81 -8.45 7.81
CA ALA A 270 24.02 -9.75 7.21
C ALA A 270 25.26 -10.46 7.79
N GLY A 271 26.34 -9.72 8.09
CA GLY A 271 27.57 -10.27 8.67
C GLY A 271 27.36 -11.04 9.96
N ARG A 272 26.70 -10.41 10.93
CA ARG A 272 26.39 -11.05 12.21
C ARG A 272 25.36 -12.15 12.07
N THR A 273 24.41 -11.98 11.15
CA THR A 273 23.35 -12.98 10.94
C THR A 273 23.88 -14.29 10.38
N PHE A 274 24.81 -14.26 9.44
CA PHE A 274 25.32 -15.48 8.81
C PHE A 274 26.62 -16.01 9.45
N GLY A 275 27.57 -15.14 9.85
CA GLY A 275 28.89 -15.54 10.37
C GLY A 275 29.17 -15.11 11.80
N GLY A 276 28.19 -14.53 12.51
CA GLY A 276 28.39 -14.00 13.86
C GLY A 276 28.15 -14.99 15.00
N GLY A 277 27.80 -16.25 14.71
CA GLY A 277 27.58 -17.28 15.72
C GLY A 277 26.38 -16.97 16.63
N LEU A 278 25.25 -16.57 16.05
CA LEU A 278 24.02 -16.37 16.82
C LEU A 278 23.33 -17.72 17.09
N GLU A 279 22.83 -17.91 18.29
CA GLU A 279 21.81 -18.89 18.59
C GLU A 279 20.47 -18.17 18.73
N VAL A 280 19.55 -18.44 17.81
CA VAL A 280 18.26 -17.77 17.75
C VAL A 280 17.16 -18.73 18.12
N THR A 281 16.53 -18.53 19.26
CA THR A 281 15.31 -19.25 19.64
C THR A 281 14.12 -18.44 19.10
N THR A 282 13.31 -19.07 18.26
CA THR A 282 12.15 -18.44 17.63
C THR A 282 10.87 -18.73 18.42
N THR A 283 9.78 -18.09 17.98
CA THR A 283 8.45 -18.28 18.59
C THR A 283 7.64 -19.38 17.95
N ILE A 284 8.11 -19.98 16.84
CA ILE A 284 7.33 -20.96 16.10
C ILE A 284 7.16 -22.26 16.88
N ASP A 285 5.96 -22.75 16.89
CA ASP A 285 5.57 -24.04 17.42
C ASP A 285 5.44 -25.03 16.27
N LEU A 286 6.28 -26.04 16.23
CA LEU A 286 6.31 -27.01 15.12
C LEU A 286 5.09 -27.91 15.09
N GLU A 287 4.44 -28.12 16.21
CA GLU A 287 3.21 -28.90 16.28
C GLU A 287 2.06 -28.08 15.68
N LEU A 288 1.93 -26.81 16.06
CA LEU A 288 0.96 -25.90 15.46
C LEU A 288 1.24 -25.69 13.96
N GLN A 289 2.50 -25.63 13.56
CA GLN A 289 2.90 -25.53 12.15
C GLN A 289 2.45 -26.77 11.34
N ASP A 290 2.59 -27.98 11.90
CA ASP A 290 2.10 -29.20 11.26
C ASP A 290 0.57 -29.27 11.23
N LYS A 291 -0.09 -28.87 12.33
CA LYS A 291 -1.56 -28.75 12.40
C LYS A 291 -2.10 -27.79 11.33
N ALA A 292 -1.39 -26.64 11.06
CA ALA A 292 -1.75 -25.72 10.00
C ALA A 292 -1.64 -26.37 8.60
N ARG A 293 -0.53 -27.05 8.31
CA ARG A 293 -0.35 -27.77 7.06
C ARG A 293 -1.45 -28.81 6.84
N LYS A 294 -1.73 -29.64 7.86
CA LYS A 294 -2.77 -30.68 7.81
C LYS A 294 -4.17 -30.10 7.61
N ALA A 295 -4.48 -28.96 8.24
CA ALA A 295 -5.77 -28.29 8.06
C ALA A 295 -5.98 -27.78 6.62
N ILE A 296 -4.94 -27.17 6.04
CA ILE A 296 -4.98 -26.72 4.64
C ILE A 296 -5.14 -27.91 3.69
N GLN A 297 -4.34 -28.97 3.85
CA GLN A 297 -4.40 -30.17 3.01
C GLN A 297 -5.73 -30.92 3.10
N GLN A 298 -6.39 -30.86 4.26
CA GLN A 298 -7.70 -31.50 4.43
C GLN A 298 -8.79 -30.80 3.61
N VAL A 299 -8.72 -29.46 3.51
CA VAL A 299 -9.76 -28.64 2.88
C VAL A 299 -9.44 -28.38 1.41
N LEU A 300 -8.20 -28.03 1.09
CA LEU A 300 -7.74 -27.78 -0.28
C LEU A 300 -7.08 -29.06 -0.84
N ARG A 301 -7.89 -29.86 -1.50
CA ARG A 301 -7.46 -31.21 -1.98
C ARG A 301 -6.92 -31.21 -3.40
N SER A 302 -7.28 -30.23 -4.22
CA SER A 302 -6.85 -30.17 -5.62
C SER A 302 -5.43 -29.61 -5.74
N PRO A 303 -4.50 -30.32 -6.37
CA PRO A 303 -3.13 -29.82 -6.62
C PRO A 303 -3.09 -28.57 -7.49
N ASP A 304 -4.03 -28.45 -8.44
CA ASP A 304 -4.15 -27.34 -9.40
C ASP A 304 -5.18 -26.28 -8.94
N GLY A 305 -5.73 -26.46 -7.74
CA GLY A 305 -6.69 -25.53 -7.14
C GLY A 305 -6.01 -24.31 -6.52
N PRO A 306 -6.81 -23.45 -5.86
CA PRO A 306 -6.28 -22.28 -5.17
C PRO A 306 -5.36 -22.69 -4.01
N ALA A 307 -4.35 -21.85 -3.77
CA ALA A 307 -3.46 -21.98 -2.62
C ALA A 307 -4.03 -21.30 -1.39
N ALA A 308 -3.44 -21.58 -0.21
CA ALA A 308 -3.74 -20.87 1.01
C ALA A 308 -2.48 -20.33 1.68
N ALA A 309 -2.64 -19.22 2.42
CA ALA A 309 -1.72 -18.79 3.45
C ALA A 309 -2.43 -18.77 4.80
N LEU A 310 -1.70 -19.15 5.86
CA LEU A 310 -2.19 -19.14 7.22
C LEU A 310 -1.13 -18.56 8.16
N VAL A 311 -1.54 -17.65 9.04
CA VAL A 311 -0.71 -17.14 10.13
C VAL A 311 -1.48 -17.26 11.44
N ALA A 312 -0.79 -17.73 12.49
CA ALA A 312 -1.33 -17.82 13.84
C ALA A 312 -0.45 -17.04 14.82
N ILE A 313 -1.05 -16.17 15.62
CA ILE A 313 -0.39 -15.31 16.63
C ILE A 313 -1.05 -15.54 17.99
N ASP A 314 -0.24 -15.73 19.04
CA ASP A 314 -0.72 -15.64 20.43
C ASP A 314 -0.97 -14.16 20.77
N PRO A 315 -2.21 -13.75 21.03
CA PRO A 315 -2.56 -12.33 21.24
C PRO A 315 -1.83 -11.70 22.43
N ARG A 316 -1.61 -12.47 23.51
CA ARG A 316 -1.03 -11.97 24.77
C ARG A 316 0.47 -11.73 24.69
N THR A 317 1.16 -12.50 23.83
CA THR A 317 2.62 -12.40 23.72
C THR A 317 3.08 -11.80 22.40
N GLY A 318 2.17 -11.62 21.43
CA GLY A 318 2.48 -11.18 20.06
C GLY A 318 3.31 -12.21 19.28
N ALA A 319 3.47 -13.42 19.80
CA ALA A 319 4.32 -14.45 19.23
C ALA A 319 3.66 -15.12 18.01
N VAL A 320 4.34 -15.12 16.87
CA VAL A 320 3.93 -15.92 15.71
C VAL A 320 4.19 -17.38 15.99
N LYS A 321 3.13 -18.17 16.13
CA LYS A 321 3.16 -19.58 16.49
C LYS A 321 3.16 -20.51 15.28
N ALA A 322 2.50 -20.12 14.19
CA ALA A 322 2.52 -20.84 12.92
C ALA A 322 2.50 -19.84 11.75
N MET A 323 3.19 -20.20 10.66
CA MET A 323 3.21 -19.43 9.42
C MET A 323 3.31 -20.36 8.23
N PHE A 324 2.21 -20.50 7.49
CA PHE A 324 2.15 -21.26 6.26
C PHE A 324 2.09 -20.30 5.08
N GLY A 325 3.19 -20.14 4.36
CA GLY A 325 3.34 -19.19 3.25
C GLY A 325 3.31 -19.82 1.87
N GLY A 326 2.99 -21.12 1.75
CA GLY A 326 2.92 -21.84 0.48
C GLY A 326 3.18 -23.34 0.66
N THR A 327 2.84 -24.13 -0.35
CA THR A 327 2.93 -25.61 -0.31
C THR A 327 4.30 -26.15 -0.67
N ASN A 328 5.06 -25.44 -1.51
CA ASN A 328 6.34 -25.91 -2.03
C ASN A 328 7.40 -24.80 -2.06
N PHE A 329 8.19 -24.72 -1.01
CA PHE A 329 9.26 -23.73 -0.85
C PHE A 329 10.36 -23.89 -1.91
N ARG A 330 10.60 -25.09 -2.42
CA ARG A 330 11.59 -25.31 -3.48
C ARG A 330 11.13 -24.76 -4.83
N ARG A 331 9.81 -24.76 -5.07
CA ARG A 331 9.24 -24.21 -6.31
C ARG A 331 9.05 -22.68 -6.21
N SER A 332 8.71 -22.16 -5.04
CA SER A 332 8.53 -20.74 -4.81
C SER A 332 8.89 -20.37 -3.37
N GLN A 333 9.83 -19.45 -3.21
CA GLN A 333 10.16 -18.85 -1.91
C GLN A 333 9.30 -17.63 -1.58
N PHE A 334 8.44 -17.19 -2.51
CA PHE A 334 7.50 -16.12 -2.26
C PHE A 334 6.57 -16.49 -1.11
N ASN A 335 6.74 -15.80 0.01
CA ASN A 335 5.98 -16.09 1.23
C ASN A 335 4.61 -15.43 1.17
N LEU A 336 3.58 -16.17 0.80
CA LEU A 336 2.20 -15.68 0.72
C LEU A 336 1.71 -15.08 2.05
N ALA A 337 2.26 -15.52 3.18
CA ALA A 337 1.87 -15.02 4.50
C ALA A 337 2.37 -13.59 4.79
N THR A 338 3.46 -13.15 4.15
CA THR A 338 4.15 -11.90 4.50
C THR A 338 4.43 -10.97 3.32
N GLN A 339 4.45 -11.50 2.09
CA GLN A 339 4.82 -10.77 0.88
C GLN A 339 3.64 -10.60 -0.10
N ALA A 340 2.64 -11.50 -0.06
CA ALA A 340 1.47 -11.37 -0.90
C ALA A 340 0.56 -10.26 -0.36
N GLU A 341 0.54 -9.13 -1.06
CA GLU A 341 -0.43 -8.07 -0.80
C GLU A 341 -1.71 -8.38 -1.57
N ARG A 342 -2.80 -8.70 -0.85
CA ARG A 342 -4.09 -9.11 -1.37
C ARG A 342 -5.21 -8.30 -0.76
N GLN A 343 -6.30 -8.10 -1.49
CA GLN A 343 -7.45 -7.33 -1.01
C GLN A 343 -8.19 -8.09 0.10
N PRO A 344 -8.21 -7.56 1.35
CA PRO A 344 -8.86 -8.24 2.47
C PRO A 344 -10.40 -8.21 2.39
N GLY A 345 -10.97 -7.38 1.51
CA GLY A 345 -12.40 -7.20 1.41
C GLY A 345 -13.05 -6.88 2.76
N SER A 346 -14.21 -7.40 3.00
CA SER A 346 -14.98 -7.14 4.22
C SER A 346 -14.29 -7.55 5.53
N SER A 347 -13.20 -8.32 5.50
CA SER A 347 -12.42 -8.59 6.72
C SER A 347 -11.70 -7.34 7.27
N PHE A 348 -11.68 -6.24 6.52
CA PHE A 348 -11.16 -4.94 6.97
C PHE A 348 -12.20 -4.11 7.75
N LYS A 349 -13.50 -4.43 7.68
CA LYS A 349 -14.58 -3.68 8.36
C LYS A 349 -14.45 -3.56 9.88
N PRO A 350 -13.93 -4.55 10.64
CA PRO A 350 -13.69 -4.37 12.08
C PRO A 350 -12.72 -3.22 12.40
N ILE A 351 -11.79 -2.90 11.51
CA ILE A 351 -10.88 -1.74 11.67
C ILE A 351 -11.63 -0.42 11.46
N VAL A 352 -12.61 -0.39 10.57
CA VAL A 352 -13.52 0.76 10.39
C VAL A 352 -14.35 0.97 11.64
N LEU A 353 -14.91 -0.12 12.21
CA LEU A 353 -15.68 -0.08 13.45
C LEU A 353 -14.81 0.36 14.64
N ALA A 354 -13.59 -0.15 14.77
CA ALA A 354 -12.63 0.30 15.77
C ALA A 354 -12.33 1.82 15.63
N THR A 355 -12.23 2.33 14.39
CA THR A 355 -12.05 3.76 14.14
C THR A 355 -13.28 4.56 14.56
N ALA A 356 -14.49 4.03 14.36
CA ALA A 356 -15.73 4.66 14.81
C ALA A 356 -15.78 4.73 16.34
N PHE A 357 -15.47 3.64 17.04
CA PHE A 357 -15.44 3.60 18.50
C PHE A 357 -14.43 4.59 19.08
N ARG A 358 -13.22 4.65 18.55
CA ARG A 358 -12.21 5.67 18.93
C ARG A 358 -12.68 7.10 18.73
N LYS A 359 -13.64 7.34 17.86
CA LYS A 359 -14.31 8.64 17.66
C LYS A 359 -15.56 8.81 18.53
N GLY A 360 -15.82 7.89 19.44
CA GLY A 360 -16.97 7.92 20.32
C GLY A 360 -18.28 7.43 19.72
N ILE A 361 -18.27 6.99 18.46
CA ILE A 361 -19.49 6.50 17.77
C ILE A 361 -19.84 5.10 18.29
N SER A 362 -21.07 4.94 18.75
CA SER A 362 -21.60 3.67 19.29
C SER A 362 -22.01 2.70 18.19
N PRO A 363 -21.93 1.38 18.44
CA PRO A 363 -22.44 0.37 17.49
C PRO A 363 -23.95 0.43 17.29
N SER A 364 -24.70 1.09 18.17
CA SER A 364 -26.14 1.34 18.04
C SER A 364 -26.50 2.41 16.99
N THR A 365 -25.49 3.11 16.42
CA THR A 365 -25.73 4.09 15.34
C THR A 365 -26.42 3.44 14.17
N ARG A 366 -27.58 3.96 13.79
CA ARG A 366 -28.41 3.45 12.70
C ARG A 366 -28.08 4.15 11.38
N ILE A 367 -27.91 3.36 10.32
CA ILE A 367 -27.63 3.84 8.97
C ILE A 367 -28.50 3.07 7.99
N THR A 368 -29.08 3.75 7.01
CA THR A 368 -29.92 3.10 6.00
C THR A 368 -29.06 2.34 4.99
N SER A 369 -29.22 1.01 4.94
CA SER A 369 -28.66 0.15 3.91
C SER A 369 -29.50 0.28 2.63
N LYS A 370 -28.92 0.81 1.57
CA LYS A 370 -29.51 1.02 0.23
C LYS A 370 -28.38 1.20 -0.80
N PRO A 371 -28.66 1.10 -2.11
CA PRO A 371 -27.70 1.53 -3.12
C PRO A 371 -27.27 2.98 -2.89
N ILE A 372 -25.96 3.25 -2.91
CA ILE A 372 -25.44 4.59 -2.67
C ILE A 372 -24.37 4.96 -3.68
N GLU A 373 -24.25 6.27 -3.91
CA GLU A 373 -23.14 6.86 -4.64
C GLU A 373 -22.36 7.78 -3.70
N ILE A 374 -21.04 7.62 -3.65
CA ILE A 374 -20.16 8.40 -2.80
C ILE A 374 -19.14 9.13 -3.65
N ASP A 375 -18.92 10.42 -3.38
CA ASP A 375 -17.86 11.20 -3.97
C ASP A 375 -16.49 10.71 -3.46
N ALA A 376 -15.77 9.97 -4.29
CA ALA A 376 -14.41 9.51 -4.00
C ALA A 376 -13.34 10.58 -4.29
N GLY A 377 -13.76 11.74 -4.74
CA GLY A 377 -12.88 12.86 -4.98
C GLY A 377 -12.59 13.13 -6.46
N ASP A 378 -12.38 12.13 -7.26
CA ASP A 378 -12.16 12.19 -8.71
C ASP A 378 -13.33 11.59 -9.51
N ARG A 379 -14.18 10.80 -8.85
CA ARG A 379 -15.34 10.12 -9.43
C ARG A 379 -16.43 9.84 -8.40
N LEU A 380 -17.64 9.64 -8.85
CA LEU A 380 -18.71 9.04 -8.05
C LEU A 380 -18.50 7.52 -7.99
N TRP A 381 -18.40 6.99 -6.77
CA TRP A 381 -18.25 5.57 -6.52
C TRP A 381 -19.58 4.96 -6.16
N LYS A 382 -20.07 4.04 -7.00
CA LYS A 382 -21.28 3.26 -6.74
C LYS A 382 -20.96 2.11 -5.81
N VAL A 383 -21.70 1.99 -4.73
CA VAL A 383 -21.57 0.92 -3.76
C VAL A 383 -22.88 0.13 -3.69
N SER A 384 -22.75 -1.19 -3.87
CA SER A 384 -23.83 -2.14 -3.71
C SER A 384 -23.46 -3.23 -2.71
N ASN A 385 -24.46 -3.84 -2.11
CA ASN A 385 -24.30 -5.02 -1.30
C ASN A 385 -24.20 -6.28 -2.18
N TYR A 386 -23.68 -7.34 -1.60
CA TYR A 386 -23.64 -8.65 -2.22
C TYR A 386 -25.05 -9.08 -2.68
N GLU A 387 -25.18 -9.56 -3.91
CA GLU A 387 -26.44 -9.95 -4.56
C GLU A 387 -27.55 -8.88 -4.53
N GLY A 388 -27.19 -7.60 -4.33
CA GLY A 388 -28.18 -6.51 -4.28
C GLY A 388 -29.13 -6.55 -3.07
N SER A 389 -28.78 -7.28 -2.01
CA SER A 389 -29.57 -7.39 -0.78
C SER A 389 -29.32 -6.20 0.15
N TYR A 390 -30.40 -5.56 0.63
CA TYR A 390 -30.34 -4.40 1.51
C TYR A 390 -31.23 -4.58 2.73
N LEU A 391 -30.76 -4.11 3.90
CA LEU A 391 -31.40 -4.31 5.20
C LEU A 391 -32.31 -3.15 5.63
N GLY A 392 -32.40 -2.07 4.84
CA GLY A 392 -33.09 -0.85 5.28
C GLY A 392 -32.34 -0.16 6.42
N GLU A 393 -33.05 0.38 7.39
CA GLU A 393 -32.46 1.04 8.55
C GLU A 393 -31.92 0.02 9.55
N VAL A 394 -30.60 -0.01 9.73
CA VAL A 394 -29.90 -1.02 10.51
C VAL A 394 -28.76 -0.41 11.33
N ASP A 395 -28.49 -0.94 12.53
CA ASP A 395 -27.35 -0.55 13.34
C ASP A 395 -26.00 -1.13 12.83
N LEU A 396 -24.88 -0.54 13.30
CA LEU A 396 -23.55 -0.94 12.85
C LEU A 396 -23.20 -2.38 13.23
N ALA A 397 -23.70 -2.90 14.37
CA ALA A 397 -23.45 -4.26 14.81
C ALA A 397 -24.13 -5.26 13.86
N THR A 398 -25.41 -5.09 13.58
CA THR A 398 -26.18 -5.92 12.64
C THR A 398 -25.59 -5.82 11.22
N ALA A 399 -25.21 -4.62 10.78
CA ALA A 399 -24.52 -4.42 9.49
C ALA A 399 -23.18 -5.17 9.41
N MET A 400 -22.43 -5.33 10.52
CA MET A 400 -21.21 -6.14 10.59
C MET A 400 -21.52 -7.63 10.41
N VAL A 401 -22.55 -8.13 11.10
CA VAL A 401 -22.99 -9.54 11.06
C VAL A 401 -23.34 -9.95 9.63
N HIS A 402 -24.06 -9.10 8.91
CA HIS A 402 -24.47 -9.32 7.50
C HIS A 402 -23.43 -8.83 6.49
N SER A 403 -22.34 -8.23 6.97
CA SER A 403 -21.26 -7.71 6.10
C SER A 403 -21.70 -6.63 5.11
N ASP A 404 -22.65 -5.75 5.51
CA ASP A 404 -23.26 -4.72 4.66
C ASP A 404 -22.22 -3.71 4.13
N ASN A 405 -22.09 -3.61 2.81
CA ASN A 405 -21.15 -2.69 2.15
C ASN A 405 -21.65 -1.26 2.19
N SER A 406 -22.97 -1.06 1.97
CA SER A 406 -23.58 0.27 1.92
C SER A 406 -23.40 1.02 3.25
N VAL A 407 -23.69 0.35 4.37
CA VAL A 407 -23.54 0.91 5.71
C VAL A 407 -22.06 1.24 6.01
N TYR A 408 -21.13 0.31 5.74
CA TYR A 408 -19.70 0.52 6.04
C TYR A 408 -19.02 1.52 5.11
N ALA A 409 -19.50 1.69 3.88
CA ALA A 409 -19.08 2.78 3.02
C ALA A 409 -19.55 4.15 3.55
N GLN A 410 -20.80 4.24 4.04
CA GLN A 410 -21.28 5.46 4.71
C GLN A 410 -20.53 5.74 6.01
N LEU A 411 -20.25 4.71 6.82
CA LEU A 411 -19.43 4.84 8.03
C LEU A 411 -18.02 5.31 7.70
N THR A 412 -17.43 4.81 6.59
CA THR A 412 -16.11 5.29 6.10
C THR A 412 -16.12 6.79 5.81
N ASN A 413 -17.21 7.30 5.22
CA ASN A 413 -17.38 8.74 5.00
C ASN A 413 -17.48 9.53 6.32
N ILE A 414 -18.15 8.96 7.33
CA ILE A 414 -18.31 9.58 8.65
C ILE A 414 -16.96 9.66 9.39
N VAL A 415 -16.20 8.56 9.44
CA VAL A 415 -14.95 8.49 10.21
C VAL A 415 -13.73 9.02 9.45
N GLY A 416 -13.77 8.97 8.13
CA GLY A 416 -12.74 9.43 7.20
C GLY A 416 -11.62 8.40 6.92
N PRO A 417 -11.21 8.22 5.63
CA PRO A 417 -10.22 7.22 5.21
C PRO A 417 -8.85 7.37 5.88
N ARG A 418 -8.42 8.62 6.16
CA ARG A 418 -7.14 8.89 6.85
C ARG A 418 -7.15 8.37 8.29
N ALA A 419 -8.28 8.47 8.98
CA ALA A 419 -8.41 7.95 10.34
C ALA A 419 -8.38 6.42 10.34
N ILE A 420 -9.07 5.77 9.39
CA ILE A 420 -9.05 4.31 9.21
C ILE A 420 -7.63 3.83 8.95
N ALA A 421 -6.90 4.44 8.02
CA ALA A 421 -5.51 4.07 7.72
C ALA A 421 -4.59 4.24 8.94
N ARG A 422 -4.83 5.25 9.79
CA ARG A 422 -4.09 5.46 11.04
C ARG A 422 -4.40 4.34 12.05
N THR A 423 -5.66 4.08 12.33
CA THR A 423 -6.08 2.99 13.23
C THR A 423 -5.54 1.64 12.78
N ALA A 424 -5.58 1.35 11.47
CA ALA A 424 -5.02 0.12 10.91
C ALA A 424 -3.51 -0.04 11.20
N ARG A 425 -2.73 1.04 11.03
CA ARG A 425 -1.29 1.03 11.37
C ARG A 425 -1.05 0.85 12.86
N GLU A 426 -1.82 1.50 13.70
CA GLU A 426 -1.72 1.39 15.15
C GLU A 426 -2.10 -0.02 15.62
N LEU A 427 -3.08 -0.66 15.00
CA LEU A 427 -3.42 -2.08 15.23
C LEU A 427 -2.34 -3.05 14.73
N GLY A 428 -1.40 -2.60 13.91
CA GLY A 428 -0.22 -3.39 13.51
C GLY A 428 -0.09 -3.68 12.02
N ILE A 429 -0.94 -3.17 11.14
CA ILE A 429 -0.81 -3.33 9.68
C ILE A 429 0.34 -2.45 9.18
N ARG A 430 1.31 -3.07 8.51
CA ARG A 430 2.51 -2.43 7.97
C ARG A 430 2.48 -2.26 6.47
N SER A 431 1.61 -2.97 5.78
CA SER A 431 1.33 -2.79 4.35
C SER A 431 1.03 -1.32 4.05
N LYS A 432 1.34 -0.87 2.84
CA LYS A 432 1.12 0.52 2.43
C LYS A 432 -0.39 0.81 2.35
N LEU A 433 -0.87 1.70 3.20
CA LEU A 433 -2.29 2.06 3.29
C LEU A 433 -2.54 3.48 2.75
N PRO A 434 -2.68 3.67 1.43
CA PRO A 434 -3.13 4.94 0.88
C PRO A 434 -4.57 5.21 1.35
N PRO A 435 -4.88 6.44 1.80
CA PRO A 435 -6.19 6.75 2.38
C PRO A 435 -7.24 6.99 1.28
N TYR A 436 -7.40 6.03 0.38
CA TYR A 436 -8.49 6.02 -0.59
C TYR A 436 -9.80 5.72 0.11
N PHE A 437 -10.90 6.22 -0.46
CA PHE A 437 -12.22 5.99 0.13
C PHE A 437 -12.57 4.50 0.23
N SER A 438 -12.14 3.72 -0.76
CA SER A 438 -12.35 2.27 -0.84
C SER A 438 -11.65 1.45 0.26
N ILE A 439 -10.76 2.07 1.08
CA ILE A 439 -10.11 1.40 2.21
C ILE A 439 -11.13 0.81 3.21
N GLY A 440 -12.28 1.48 3.40
CA GLY A 440 -13.32 1.02 4.32
C GLY A 440 -13.99 -0.28 3.93
N LEU A 441 -13.93 -0.67 2.68
CA LEU A 441 -14.42 -1.96 2.18
C LEU A 441 -13.28 -2.96 1.87
N GLY A 442 -12.03 -2.61 2.21
CA GLY A 442 -10.89 -3.50 2.07
C GLY A 442 -10.36 -3.66 0.64
N PHE A 443 -10.46 -2.64 -0.21
CA PHE A 443 -9.86 -2.63 -1.54
C PHE A 443 -8.35 -2.29 -1.53
N VAL A 444 -7.82 -1.89 -0.38
CA VAL A 444 -6.38 -1.68 -0.22
C VAL A 444 -5.73 -2.97 0.22
N ALA A 445 -4.76 -3.44 -0.56
CA ALA A 445 -4.13 -4.73 -0.36
C ALA A 445 -3.27 -4.77 0.92
N VAL A 446 -3.29 -5.91 1.62
CA VAL A 446 -2.54 -6.22 2.83
C VAL A 446 -2.11 -7.69 2.82
N ASN A 447 -1.20 -8.07 3.71
CA ASN A 447 -0.76 -9.47 3.84
C ASN A 447 -1.40 -10.17 5.05
N PRO A 448 -1.44 -11.53 5.05
CA PRO A 448 -2.02 -12.31 6.14
C PRO A 448 -1.40 -12.05 7.53
N LEU A 449 -0.09 -11.82 7.62
CA LEU A 449 0.57 -11.53 8.90
C LEU A 449 0.05 -10.21 9.51
N ASP A 450 -0.10 -9.17 8.69
CA ASP A 450 -0.62 -7.87 9.12
C ASP A 450 -2.06 -7.97 9.61
N MET A 451 -2.92 -8.70 8.88
CA MET A 451 -4.31 -8.93 9.30
C MET A 451 -4.39 -9.74 10.60
N THR A 452 -3.57 -10.78 10.73
CA THR A 452 -3.51 -11.56 11.98
C THR A 452 -3.12 -10.67 13.16
N ARG A 453 -2.11 -9.81 12.97
CA ARG A 453 -1.62 -8.89 14.01
C ARG A 453 -2.68 -7.89 14.45
N ALA A 454 -3.44 -7.33 13.50
CA ALA A 454 -4.53 -6.40 13.81
C ALA A 454 -5.64 -7.07 14.62
N TYR A 455 -6.02 -8.29 14.26
CA TYR A 455 -7.01 -9.06 15.03
C TYR A 455 -6.48 -9.56 16.36
N ALA A 456 -5.20 -9.94 16.47
CA ALA A 456 -4.56 -10.26 17.74
C ALA A 456 -4.56 -9.07 18.71
N THR A 457 -4.44 -7.84 18.20
CA THR A 457 -4.56 -6.61 19.00
C THR A 457 -5.98 -6.46 19.57
N ILE A 458 -7.02 -6.74 18.76
CA ILE A 458 -8.41 -6.71 19.24
C ILE A 458 -8.63 -7.84 20.27
N ALA A 459 -8.14 -9.05 19.98
CA ALA A 459 -8.23 -10.22 20.85
C ALA A 459 -7.51 -10.06 22.22
N ASN A 460 -6.54 -9.15 22.31
CA ASN A 460 -5.81 -8.78 23.53
C ASN A 460 -6.30 -7.46 24.12
N ASP A 461 -7.60 -7.28 24.22
CA ASP A 461 -8.26 -6.13 24.85
C ASP A 461 -7.77 -4.78 24.30
N GLY A 462 -7.47 -4.74 22.99
CA GLY A 462 -7.00 -3.53 22.32
C GLY A 462 -5.51 -3.20 22.51
N LYS A 463 -4.74 -4.11 23.11
CA LYS A 463 -3.30 -3.94 23.31
C LYS A 463 -2.49 -4.69 22.25
N ARG A 464 -1.77 -3.93 21.43
CA ARG A 464 -0.80 -4.52 20.50
C ARG A 464 0.45 -4.96 21.23
N VAL A 465 0.93 -6.17 20.96
CA VAL A 465 2.16 -6.69 21.54
C VAL A 465 3.27 -6.77 20.49
N ASP A 466 4.34 -6.04 20.74
CA ASP A 466 5.57 -6.01 19.94
C ASP A 466 6.71 -6.71 20.69
N GLY A 467 7.88 -6.85 20.05
CA GLY A 467 9.08 -7.36 20.72
C GLY A 467 10.04 -6.25 21.12
N SER A 468 10.72 -6.40 22.27
CA SER A 468 11.71 -5.42 22.75
C SER A 468 12.98 -5.33 21.87
N ILE A 469 13.29 -6.36 21.08
CA ILE A 469 14.50 -6.41 20.24
C ILE A 469 14.26 -5.91 18.83
N MET A 470 13.18 -6.38 18.17
CA MET A 470 12.96 -6.14 16.73
C MET A 470 12.13 -4.89 16.45
N GLY A 471 11.61 -4.23 17.50
CA GLY A 471 10.78 -3.03 17.37
C GLY A 471 9.36 -3.34 16.91
N ASP A 472 8.77 -2.43 16.12
CA ASP A 472 7.37 -2.50 15.66
C ASP A 472 7.21 -3.55 14.54
N VAL A 473 7.44 -4.82 14.88
CA VAL A 473 7.19 -5.99 14.01
C VAL A 473 6.60 -7.14 14.84
N PRO A 474 5.88 -8.08 14.22
CA PRO A 474 5.41 -9.29 14.92
C PRO A 474 6.57 -10.02 15.57
N ARG A 475 6.33 -10.57 16.73
CA ARG A 475 7.35 -11.24 17.52
C ARG A 475 7.60 -12.66 17.01
N VAL A 476 8.71 -12.85 16.26
CA VAL A 476 9.11 -14.15 15.68
C VAL A 476 10.36 -14.75 16.35
N VAL A 477 11.03 -13.95 17.17
CA VAL A 477 12.22 -14.36 17.95
C VAL A 477 11.91 -14.24 19.43
N GLN A 478 12.25 -15.24 20.22
CA GLN A 478 12.17 -15.24 21.68
C GLN A 478 13.47 -14.76 22.31
N GLU A 479 14.61 -15.30 21.85
CA GLU A 479 15.93 -15.02 22.40
C GLU A 479 16.99 -15.05 21.30
N VAL A 480 17.97 -14.17 21.42
CA VAL A 480 19.21 -14.19 20.63
C VAL A 480 20.38 -14.28 21.58
N ARG A 481 21.13 -15.39 21.52
CA ARG A 481 22.36 -15.61 22.27
C ARG A 481 23.56 -15.44 21.34
N PHE A 482 24.55 -14.69 21.79
CA PHE A 482 25.81 -14.45 21.09
C PHE A 482 26.84 -15.47 21.56
N ARG A 483 27.15 -16.52 20.78
CA ARG A 483 28.06 -17.62 21.18
C ARG A 483 29.45 -17.12 21.56
N ARG A 484 29.99 -16.09 20.91
CA ARG A 484 31.31 -15.52 21.22
C ARG A 484 31.41 -14.90 22.63
N THR A 485 30.33 -14.32 23.11
CA THR A 485 30.36 -13.57 24.40
C THR A 485 29.52 -14.24 25.48
N GLY A 486 28.79 -15.31 25.15
CA GLY A 486 27.82 -15.96 26.03
C GLY A 486 26.58 -15.10 26.37
N LYS A 487 26.57 -13.82 25.96
CA LYS A 487 25.48 -12.90 26.29
C LYS A 487 24.20 -13.33 25.56
N ALA A 488 23.09 -13.37 26.28
CA ALA A 488 21.75 -13.59 25.72
C ALA A 488 20.92 -12.32 25.83
N ARG A 489 20.04 -12.12 24.84
CA ARG A 489 19.01 -11.05 24.83
C ARG A 489 17.67 -11.69 24.62
N ARG A 490 16.79 -11.58 25.58
CA ARG A 490 15.39 -11.98 25.47
C ARG A 490 14.61 -10.88 24.78
N ASN A 491 13.72 -11.27 23.88
CA ASN A 491 12.80 -10.40 23.18
C ASN A 491 11.47 -10.35 23.93
N GLU A 492 11.46 -9.55 25.01
CA GLU A 492 10.31 -9.46 25.89
C GLU A 492 9.10 -8.85 25.16
N PRO A 493 7.88 -9.29 25.49
CA PRO A 493 6.65 -8.66 25.00
C PRO A 493 6.56 -7.22 25.49
N VAL A 494 6.24 -6.30 24.57
CA VAL A 494 6.02 -4.88 24.86
C VAL A 494 4.61 -4.52 24.42
N GLU A 495 3.74 -4.29 25.39
CA GLU A 495 2.35 -3.88 25.14
C GLU A 495 2.24 -2.41 24.75
N ARG A 496 1.36 -2.13 23.81
CA ARG A 496 0.96 -0.78 23.39
C ARG A 496 -0.56 -0.70 23.31
N SER A 497 -1.16 0.12 24.14
CA SER A 497 -2.60 0.38 24.11
C SER A 497 -2.98 1.10 22.81
N VAL A 498 -3.90 0.53 22.05
CA VAL A 498 -4.42 1.05 20.76
C VAL A 498 -5.90 1.35 20.85
N LEU A 499 -6.66 0.46 21.50
CA LEU A 499 -8.08 0.63 21.82
C LEU A 499 -8.26 0.58 23.33
N ALA A 500 -9.32 1.20 23.84
CA ALA A 500 -9.77 0.92 25.19
C ALA A 500 -10.28 -0.54 25.28
N SER A 501 -10.10 -1.22 26.42
CA SER A 501 -10.53 -2.63 26.51
C SER A 501 -12.02 -2.81 26.23
N GLY A 502 -12.89 -1.95 26.75
CA GLY A 502 -14.32 -2.00 26.45
C GLY A 502 -14.66 -1.81 24.96
N GLU A 503 -13.84 -1.06 24.19
CA GLU A 503 -14.00 -0.98 22.73
C GLU A 503 -13.65 -2.30 22.04
N ALA A 504 -12.55 -2.91 22.45
CA ALA A 504 -12.10 -4.19 21.89
C ALA A 504 -13.07 -5.34 22.25
N GLU A 505 -13.57 -5.36 23.48
CA GLU A 505 -14.55 -6.33 23.96
C GLU A 505 -15.88 -6.20 23.20
N GLN A 506 -16.36 -4.97 22.93
CA GLN A 506 -17.55 -4.75 22.11
C GLN A 506 -17.36 -5.21 20.66
N ILE A 507 -16.19 -4.94 20.06
CA ILE A 507 -15.88 -5.44 18.71
C ILE A 507 -15.88 -6.96 18.74
N THR A 508 -15.29 -7.59 19.77
CA THR A 508 -15.23 -9.03 19.94
C THR A 508 -16.63 -9.63 19.99
N SER A 509 -17.52 -9.07 20.82
CA SER A 509 -18.93 -9.53 20.93
C SER A 509 -19.67 -9.46 19.58
N ILE A 510 -19.48 -8.38 18.82
CA ILE A 510 -20.07 -8.27 17.47
C ILE A 510 -19.48 -9.31 16.50
N LEU A 511 -18.18 -9.60 16.61
CA LEU A 511 -17.52 -10.59 15.75
C LEU A 511 -17.84 -12.05 16.17
N GLU A 512 -18.22 -12.32 17.43
CA GLU A 512 -18.83 -13.59 17.83
C GLU A 512 -20.13 -13.81 17.07
N ASP A 513 -20.99 -12.80 17.00
CA ASP A 513 -22.25 -12.85 16.26
C ASP A 513 -22.07 -13.12 14.75
N VAL A 514 -20.98 -12.63 14.13
CA VAL A 514 -20.64 -12.97 12.74
C VAL A 514 -20.45 -14.48 12.57
N ILE A 515 -19.84 -15.15 13.54
CA ILE A 515 -19.63 -16.62 13.53
C ILE A 515 -20.93 -17.35 13.91
N GLU A 516 -21.66 -16.88 14.90
CA GLU A 516 -22.84 -17.59 15.41
C GLU A 516 -24.03 -17.52 14.43
N ARG A 517 -24.32 -16.36 13.87
CA ARG A 517 -25.52 -16.12 13.05
C ARG A 517 -25.29 -15.38 11.73
N GLY A 518 -24.03 -14.91 11.48
CA GLY A 518 -23.69 -14.13 10.29
C GLY A 518 -22.99 -14.94 9.20
N THR A 519 -22.14 -14.25 8.44
CA THR A 519 -21.43 -14.79 7.27
C THR A 519 -20.34 -15.82 7.62
N GLY A 520 -19.92 -15.88 8.91
CA GLY A 520 -18.84 -16.74 9.40
C GLY A 520 -19.27 -18.11 9.94
N ARG A 521 -20.53 -18.53 9.81
CA ARG A 521 -21.08 -19.75 10.45
C ARG A 521 -20.25 -21.03 10.26
N ARG A 522 -19.59 -21.18 9.09
CA ARG A 522 -18.76 -22.37 8.81
C ARG A 522 -17.49 -22.42 9.68
N ALA A 523 -17.08 -21.29 10.27
CA ALA A 523 -15.95 -21.23 11.21
C ALA A 523 -16.32 -21.58 12.64
N ARG A 524 -17.60 -21.75 12.99
CA ARG A 524 -18.04 -22.03 14.35
C ARG A 524 -17.38 -23.29 14.92
N LEU A 525 -16.75 -23.14 16.09
CA LEU A 525 -16.15 -24.22 16.87
C LEU A 525 -17.24 -24.88 17.73
N THR A 526 -17.05 -26.15 18.08
CA THR A 526 -18.04 -26.94 18.84
C THR A 526 -17.89 -26.81 20.36
N ASP A 527 -16.69 -26.50 20.83
CA ASP A 527 -16.31 -26.55 22.24
C ASP A 527 -16.08 -25.18 22.89
N ARG A 528 -15.96 -24.12 22.06
CA ARG A 528 -15.67 -22.75 22.52
C ARG A 528 -16.22 -21.69 21.59
N ARG A 529 -16.38 -20.47 22.12
CA ARG A 529 -16.73 -19.32 21.31
C ARG A 529 -15.53 -18.78 20.55
N ALA A 530 -15.80 -18.19 19.42
CA ALA A 530 -14.79 -17.57 18.58
C ALA A 530 -15.37 -16.28 17.93
N ALA A 531 -14.52 -15.32 17.71
CA ALA A 531 -14.83 -14.07 17.04
C ALA A 531 -14.11 -14.00 15.69
N GLY A 532 -14.77 -13.48 14.63
CA GLY A 532 -14.10 -13.42 13.32
C GLY A 532 -14.92 -12.74 12.24
N LYS A 533 -14.28 -12.52 11.09
CA LYS A 533 -14.89 -11.86 9.93
C LYS A 533 -14.44 -12.49 8.62
N THR A 534 -15.40 -12.67 7.73
CA THR A 534 -15.20 -13.08 6.34
C THR A 534 -14.78 -11.88 5.49
N GLY A 535 -13.92 -12.13 4.49
CA GLY A 535 -13.57 -11.18 3.45
C GLY A 535 -13.63 -11.83 2.08
N THR A 536 -14.16 -11.13 1.10
CA THR A 536 -14.22 -11.56 -0.31
C THR A 536 -14.06 -10.29 -1.15
N ASN A 537 -13.26 -10.32 -2.20
CA ASN A 537 -13.26 -9.24 -3.18
C ASN A 537 -14.36 -9.47 -4.23
N ASP A 538 -14.69 -8.43 -5.00
CA ASP A 538 -15.85 -8.45 -5.92
C ASP A 538 -15.77 -9.54 -6.99
N ASP A 539 -14.55 -9.94 -7.39
CA ASP A 539 -14.30 -10.93 -8.45
C ASP A 539 -13.97 -12.33 -7.91
N TYR A 540 -14.16 -12.61 -6.62
CA TYR A 540 -13.80 -13.88 -5.96
C TYR A 540 -12.34 -14.32 -6.15
N ALA A 541 -11.43 -13.41 -6.51
CA ALA A 541 -10.00 -13.74 -6.68
C ALA A 541 -9.24 -13.83 -5.34
N ASP A 542 -9.76 -13.17 -4.29
CA ASP A 542 -9.23 -13.20 -2.93
C ASP A 542 -10.35 -13.52 -1.94
N ALA A 543 -10.18 -14.57 -1.16
CA ALA A 543 -11.10 -14.98 -0.11
C ALA A 543 -10.36 -15.08 1.24
N TRP A 544 -10.95 -14.49 2.29
CA TRP A 544 -10.34 -14.37 3.61
C TRP A 544 -11.26 -14.82 4.72
N PHE A 545 -10.69 -15.45 5.74
CA PHE A 545 -11.29 -15.53 7.06
C PHE A 545 -10.25 -15.14 8.10
N VAL A 546 -10.57 -14.15 8.91
CA VAL A 546 -9.71 -13.73 10.04
C VAL A 546 -10.52 -13.82 11.31
N GLY A 547 -10.02 -14.59 12.27
CA GLY A 547 -10.76 -14.81 13.51
C GLY A 547 -9.82 -15.20 14.64
N TYR A 548 -10.37 -15.25 15.85
CA TYR A 548 -9.60 -15.54 17.06
C TYR A 548 -10.46 -16.16 18.16
N THR A 549 -9.76 -16.76 19.10
CA THR A 549 -10.19 -17.07 20.47
C THR A 549 -9.27 -16.30 21.43
N PRO A 550 -9.49 -16.28 22.74
CA PRO A 550 -8.54 -15.66 23.68
C PRO A 550 -7.13 -16.25 23.64
N GLU A 551 -6.98 -17.48 23.10
CA GLU A 551 -5.71 -18.20 23.01
C GLU A 551 -4.94 -17.89 21.71
N LEU A 552 -5.65 -17.70 20.58
CA LEU A 552 -5.00 -17.66 19.26
C LEU A 552 -5.78 -16.82 18.26
N ALA A 553 -5.11 -15.88 17.59
CA ALA A 553 -5.61 -15.13 16.45
C ALA A 553 -5.04 -15.70 15.14
N VAL A 554 -5.90 -15.93 14.15
CA VAL A 554 -5.53 -16.61 12.90
C VAL A 554 -6.16 -15.93 11.70
N ALA A 555 -5.35 -15.63 10.68
CA ALA A 555 -5.82 -15.26 9.36
C ALA A 555 -5.57 -16.38 8.35
N VAL A 556 -6.56 -16.66 7.53
CA VAL A 556 -6.48 -17.54 6.37
C VAL A 556 -6.85 -16.76 5.13
N TRP A 557 -5.97 -16.80 4.13
CA TRP A 557 -6.23 -16.35 2.76
C TRP A 557 -6.28 -17.55 1.83
N VAL A 558 -7.17 -17.49 0.83
CA VAL A 558 -7.27 -18.49 -0.26
C VAL A 558 -7.38 -17.74 -1.58
N GLY A 559 -6.60 -18.17 -2.57
CA GLY A 559 -6.57 -17.57 -3.91
C GLY A 559 -5.47 -18.16 -4.79
N TYR A 560 -5.34 -17.64 -5.99
CA TYR A 560 -4.26 -18.03 -6.90
C TYR A 560 -3.03 -17.12 -6.66
N PRO A 561 -1.84 -17.68 -6.34
CA PRO A 561 -0.69 -16.88 -5.93
C PRO A 561 -0.17 -15.89 -6.97
N ASN A 562 -0.16 -16.31 -8.24
CA ASN A 562 0.53 -15.59 -9.32
C ASN A 562 -0.40 -14.71 -10.16
N GLU A 563 -1.71 -14.79 -9.96
CA GLU A 563 -2.69 -14.07 -10.75
C GLU A 563 -3.95 -13.72 -9.93
N LEU A 564 -4.68 -12.71 -10.36
CA LEU A 564 -6.02 -12.39 -9.85
C LEU A 564 -7.07 -13.19 -10.63
N ARG A 565 -7.07 -14.50 -10.42
CA ARG A 565 -8.02 -15.42 -11.08
C ARG A 565 -9.25 -15.59 -10.21
N PRO A 566 -10.45 -15.31 -10.74
CA PRO A 566 -11.70 -15.57 -10.04
C PRO A 566 -11.90 -17.04 -9.69
N MET A 567 -12.31 -17.31 -8.46
CA MET A 567 -12.65 -18.65 -7.96
C MET A 567 -14.16 -18.82 -7.96
N THR A 568 -14.76 -19.05 -9.12
CA THR A 568 -16.21 -19.04 -9.31
C THR A 568 -16.87 -20.40 -9.15
N THR A 569 -16.08 -21.51 -9.14
CA THR A 569 -16.58 -22.89 -9.10
C THR A 569 -15.79 -23.80 -8.17
N GLU A 570 -14.75 -23.31 -7.52
CA GLU A 570 -13.79 -24.11 -6.76
C GLU A 570 -14.31 -24.59 -5.41
N PHE A 571 -15.51 -24.13 -4.98
CA PHE A 571 -16.18 -24.65 -3.81
C PHE A 571 -17.40 -25.51 -4.20
N ASN A 572 -17.18 -26.76 -4.58
CA ASN A 572 -18.23 -27.71 -5.00
C ASN A 572 -19.13 -27.21 -6.14
N GLY A 573 -18.55 -26.48 -7.09
CA GLY A 573 -19.26 -25.85 -8.20
C GLY A 573 -19.73 -24.42 -7.91
N GLU A 574 -19.56 -23.92 -6.68
CA GLU A 574 -19.95 -22.59 -6.24
C GLU A 574 -18.74 -21.69 -6.06
N PRO A 575 -18.94 -20.35 -5.98
CA PRO A 575 -17.85 -19.41 -5.74
C PRO A 575 -17.16 -19.58 -4.37
N VAL A 576 -15.85 -19.34 -4.33
CA VAL A 576 -15.08 -19.29 -3.09
C VAL A 576 -15.21 -17.91 -2.45
N ALA A 577 -15.98 -17.83 -1.39
CA ALA A 577 -16.09 -16.66 -0.53
C ALA A 577 -15.34 -16.88 0.80
N GLY A 578 -15.15 -15.82 1.59
CA GLY A 578 -14.50 -15.92 2.88
C GLY A 578 -15.21 -16.87 3.87
N GLY A 579 -16.52 -17.03 3.73
CA GLY A 579 -17.33 -17.96 4.51
C GLY A 579 -17.28 -19.42 4.04
N THR A 580 -16.54 -19.76 2.99
CA THR A 580 -16.41 -21.12 2.43
C THR A 580 -15.02 -21.71 2.77
N LEU A 581 -14.15 -21.91 1.79
CA LEU A 581 -12.83 -22.56 2.01
C LEU A 581 -11.99 -21.89 3.11
N PRO A 582 -11.82 -20.54 3.18
CA PRO A 582 -11.03 -19.93 4.25
C PRO A 582 -11.59 -20.23 5.66
N ALA A 583 -12.92 -20.13 5.83
CA ALA A 583 -13.58 -20.42 7.11
C ALA A 583 -13.41 -21.90 7.51
N LEU A 584 -13.48 -22.84 6.54
CA LEU A 584 -13.27 -24.27 6.78
C LEU A 584 -11.81 -24.58 7.15
N VAL A 585 -10.84 -23.98 6.48
CA VAL A 585 -9.40 -24.11 6.83
C VAL A 585 -9.16 -23.58 8.24
N TRP A 586 -9.70 -22.40 8.55
CA TRP A 586 -9.60 -21.79 9.87
C TRP A 586 -10.19 -22.71 10.95
N LYS A 587 -11.41 -23.20 10.76
CA LYS A 587 -12.05 -24.14 11.69
C LYS A 587 -11.23 -25.42 11.87
N ALA A 588 -10.79 -26.03 10.76
CA ALA A 588 -9.99 -27.25 10.79
C ALA A 588 -8.67 -27.05 11.54
N PHE A 589 -8.04 -25.89 11.40
CA PHE A 589 -6.83 -25.54 12.14
C PHE A 589 -7.13 -25.30 13.61
N MET A 590 -8.09 -24.44 13.97
CA MET A 590 -8.39 -24.07 15.35
C MET A 590 -8.85 -25.29 16.17
N THR A 591 -9.69 -26.15 15.60
CA THR A 591 -10.10 -27.40 16.25
C THR A 591 -8.91 -28.28 16.59
N ARG A 592 -7.89 -28.38 15.72
CA ARG A 592 -6.66 -29.13 15.98
C ARG A 592 -5.73 -28.44 16.96
N ALA A 593 -5.59 -27.12 16.77
CA ALA A 593 -4.67 -26.30 17.55
C ALA A 593 -5.03 -26.30 19.03
N LEU A 594 -6.32 -26.17 19.31
CA LEU A 594 -6.85 -26.02 20.67
C LEU A 594 -7.41 -27.32 21.28
N LYS A 595 -7.17 -28.46 20.61
CA LYS A 595 -7.59 -29.77 21.14
C LYS A 595 -6.88 -30.05 22.47
N GLY A 596 -7.68 -30.31 23.53
CA GLY A 596 -7.16 -30.55 24.87
C GLY A 596 -6.91 -29.30 25.72
N GLU A 597 -6.93 -28.12 25.11
CA GLU A 597 -6.86 -26.84 25.80
C GLU A 597 -8.20 -26.50 26.49
N LYS A 598 -8.17 -26.11 27.74
CA LYS A 598 -9.37 -25.66 28.46
C LYS A 598 -9.89 -24.35 27.80
N PRO A 599 -11.16 -24.33 27.37
CA PRO A 599 -11.73 -23.13 26.74
C PRO A 599 -11.69 -21.92 27.68
N LYS A 600 -11.23 -20.77 27.17
CA LYS A 600 -11.29 -19.49 27.86
C LYS A 600 -12.43 -18.68 27.30
N PRO A 601 -13.29 -18.08 28.15
CA PRO A 601 -14.32 -17.17 27.67
C PRO A 601 -13.71 -15.85 27.24
N PHE A 602 -14.37 -15.16 26.33
CA PHE A 602 -14.11 -13.73 26.12
C PHE A 602 -14.63 -12.92 27.30
N THR A 603 -14.00 -11.77 27.55
CA THR A 603 -14.49 -10.80 28.53
C THR A 603 -15.82 -10.21 28.02
N THR A 604 -16.82 -10.19 28.88
CA THR A 604 -18.10 -9.56 28.54
C THR A 604 -17.93 -8.04 28.52
N PRO A 605 -18.28 -7.36 27.43
CA PRO A 605 -18.12 -5.92 27.35
C PRO A 605 -18.94 -5.21 28.43
N PRO A 606 -18.40 -4.18 29.10
CA PRO A 606 -19.14 -3.39 30.04
C PRO A 606 -20.29 -2.68 29.33
N TYR A 607 -21.43 -2.54 30.03
CA TYR A 607 -22.51 -1.71 29.50
C TYR A 607 -22.04 -0.25 29.35
N GLN A 608 -22.09 0.25 28.13
CA GLN A 608 -21.76 1.64 27.82
C GLN A 608 -23.00 2.34 27.25
N PRO A 609 -23.63 3.25 28.03
CA PRO A 609 -24.77 3.98 27.54
C PRO A 609 -24.40 4.83 26.32
N SER A 610 -25.32 4.98 25.39
CA SER A 610 -25.15 5.82 24.22
C SER A 610 -26.39 6.68 24.00
N TYR A 611 -26.20 7.84 23.36
CA TYR A 611 -27.25 8.81 23.11
C TYR A 611 -27.22 9.22 21.64
N ASP A 612 -28.40 9.34 21.05
CA ASP A 612 -28.58 9.82 19.70
C ASP A 612 -28.47 11.33 19.67
N LEU A 613 -27.53 11.82 18.88
CA LEU A 613 -27.29 13.24 18.73
C LEU A 613 -27.36 13.65 17.25
N ARG A 614 -28.04 14.75 16.99
CA ARG A 614 -28.06 15.35 15.67
C ARG A 614 -26.79 16.14 15.45
N VAL A 615 -26.02 15.78 14.43
CA VAL A 615 -24.70 16.36 14.14
C VAL A 615 -24.59 16.76 12.67
N VAL A 616 -23.71 17.70 12.41
CA VAL A 616 -23.36 18.17 11.06
C VAL A 616 -21.84 18.21 10.90
N TYR A 617 -21.34 17.83 9.72
CA TYR A 617 -19.93 17.96 9.39
C TYR A 617 -19.63 19.35 8.86
N ARG A 618 -18.92 20.18 9.66
CA ARG A 618 -18.62 21.57 9.33
C ARG A 618 -17.22 21.98 9.80
N GLY A 619 -16.48 22.65 8.93
CA GLY A 619 -15.12 23.10 9.27
C GLY A 619 -14.13 21.95 9.52
N GLY A 620 -14.30 20.80 8.83
CA GLY A 620 -13.42 19.64 8.98
C GLY A 620 -13.71 18.75 10.19
N ALA A 621 -14.79 19.01 10.96
CA ALA A 621 -15.17 18.23 12.14
C ALA A 621 -16.68 18.04 12.24
N TRP A 622 -17.09 16.99 12.95
CA TRP A 622 -18.46 16.80 13.39
C TRP A 622 -18.76 17.72 14.56
N ARG A 623 -19.92 18.39 14.52
CA ARG A 623 -20.40 19.34 15.53
C ARG A 623 -21.87 19.06 15.83
N LEU A 624 -22.31 19.44 17.02
CA LEU A 624 -23.71 19.39 17.39
C LEU A 624 -24.53 20.35 16.49
N ASP A 625 -25.72 19.94 16.10
CA ASP A 625 -26.66 20.78 15.38
C ASP A 625 -27.20 21.88 16.30
N ASN A 626 -27.32 23.10 15.79
CA ASN A 626 -27.95 24.22 16.51
C ASN A 626 -29.45 24.40 16.13
N GLY A 627 -30.03 23.43 15.44
CA GLY A 627 -31.43 23.44 14.97
C GLY A 627 -31.62 24.07 13.57
N PHE A 628 -30.60 24.72 13.01
CA PHE A 628 -30.66 25.37 11.70
C PHE A 628 -29.76 24.72 10.66
N CYS A 629 -29.00 23.65 11.03
CA CYS A 629 -28.05 23.05 10.11
C CYS A 629 -28.74 22.21 9.03
N PRO A 630 -28.52 22.49 7.74
CA PRO A 630 -28.95 21.61 6.67
C PRO A 630 -28.10 20.32 6.63
N SER A 631 -28.69 19.22 6.18
CA SER A 631 -28.02 17.91 5.98
C SER A 631 -27.39 17.33 7.24
N THR A 632 -28.12 17.39 8.35
CA THR A 632 -27.74 16.73 9.61
C THR A 632 -27.84 15.21 9.53
N ARG A 633 -27.11 14.55 10.43
CA ARG A 633 -27.19 13.09 10.66
C ARG A 633 -27.44 12.84 12.13
N VAL A 634 -28.20 11.80 12.43
CA VAL A 634 -28.30 11.25 13.78
C VAL A 634 -27.20 10.21 13.94
N ILE A 635 -26.34 10.40 14.93
CA ILE A 635 -25.25 9.47 15.26
C ILE A 635 -25.36 9.19 16.77
N SER A 636 -25.35 7.90 17.12
CA SER A 636 -25.31 7.49 18.52
C SER A 636 -23.87 7.57 19.04
N TYR A 637 -23.63 8.34 20.07
CA TYR A 637 -22.32 8.48 20.72
C TYR A 637 -22.32 7.82 22.08
N PHE A 638 -21.22 7.18 22.46
CA PHE A 638 -21.02 6.76 23.84
C PHE A 638 -21.07 7.96 24.79
N ALA A 639 -21.62 7.75 25.97
CA ALA A 639 -21.72 8.79 26.99
C ALA A 639 -20.37 9.49 27.22
N GLY A 640 -20.37 10.82 27.21
CA GLY A 640 -19.18 11.64 27.42
C GLY A 640 -18.21 11.68 26.22
N ARG A 641 -18.52 11.04 25.05
CA ARG A 641 -17.62 10.98 23.90
C ARG A 641 -18.16 11.67 22.64
N ALA A 642 -19.27 12.36 22.76
CA ALA A 642 -19.84 13.15 21.69
C ALA A 642 -19.03 14.43 21.38
N PRO A 643 -19.19 15.04 20.19
CA PRO A 643 -18.67 16.37 19.92
C PRO A 643 -19.13 17.38 20.98
N SER A 644 -18.21 18.18 21.51
CA SER A 644 -18.50 19.21 22.53
C SER A 644 -18.85 20.57 21.94
N THR A 645 -18.64 20.78 20.64
CA THR A 645 -18.85 22.07 19.97
C THR A 645 -20.11 22.02 19.12
N THR A 646 -20.94 23.07 19.24
CA THR A 646 -22.10 23.28 18.40
C THR A 646 -21.71 24.01 17.11
N ALA A 647 -22.34 23.64 16.00
CA ALA A 647 -22.13 24.31 14.72
C ALA A 647 -22.87 25.65 14.68
N THR A 648 -22.27 26.65 14.05
CA THR A 648 -22.95 27.87 13.69
C THR A 648 -23.55 27.71 12.31
N CYS A 649 -24.85 27.43 12.24
CA CYS A 649 -25.61 27.32 11.00
C CYS A 649 -26.73 28.37 10.99
N TYR A 650 -27.14 28.80 9.81
CA TYR A 650 -28.17 29.80 9.60
C TYR A 650 -29.35 29.20 8.85
N ALA A 651 -30.57 29.68 9.14
CA ALA A 651 -31.81 29.14 8.57
C ALA A 651 -31.90 29.21 7.04
N ASN A 652 -31.15 30.13 6.42
CA ASN A 652 -31.12 30.31 4.98
C ASN A 652 -29.95 29.55 4.29
N GLU A 653 -29.21 28.72 5.01
CA GLU A 653 -28.15 27.87 4.42
C GLU A 653 -28.74 26.61 3.81
N VAL A 654 -28.18 26.21 2.67
CA VAL A 654 -28.50 24.95 1.98
C VAL A 654 -27.23 24.16 1.70
N SER A 655 -27.37 22.84 1.70
CA SER A 655 -26.23 21.95 1.42
C SER A 655 -25.88 21.97 -0.06
N VAL A 656 -24.61 22.13 -0.39
CA VAL A 656 -24.11 22.07 -1.76
C VAL A 656 -23.98 20.61 -2.19
N PRO A 657 -24.75 20.14 -3.19
CA PRO A 657 -24.65 18.77 -3.67
C PRO A 657 -23.31 18.52 -4.37
N VAL A 658 -22.85 17.27 -4.32
CA VAL A 658 -21.67 16.83 -5.09
C VAL A 658 -22.12 16.50 -6.50
N LEU A 659 -21.53 17.21 -7.47
CA LEU A 659 -21.95 17.18 -8.88
C LEU A 659 -20.83 16.69 -9.81
N VAL A 660 -19.59 16.57 -9.30
CA VAL A 660 -18.45 16.06 -10.09
C VAL A 660 -18.75 14.62 -10.54
N GLY A 661 -18.53 14.36 -11.83
CA GLY A 661 -18.82 13.07 -12.45
C GLY A 661 -20.24 12.96 -13.06
N ARG A 662 -21.17 13.85 -12.72
CA ARG A 662 -22.51 13.90 -13.33
C ARG A 662 -22.52 14.60 -14.67
N SER A 663 -23.57 14.38 -15.48
CA SER A 663 -23.82 15.25 -16.65
C SER A 663 -24.22 16.65 -16.19
N VAL A 664 -23.99 17.66 -17.03
CA VAL A 664 -24.35 19.06 -16.71
C VAL A 664 -25.86 19.22 -16.51
N GLU A 665 -26.68 18.46 -17.24
CA GLU A 665 -28.13 18.44 -17.12
C GLU A 665 -28.53 17.88 -15.74
N SER A 666 -27.97 16.71 -15.36
CA SER A 666 -28.19 16.11 -14.05
C SER A 666 -27.72 17.01 -12.90
N ALA A 667 -26.60 17.71 -13.10
CA ALA A 667 -26.09 18.68 -12.14
C ALA A 667 -27.00 19.90 -11.97
N ARG A 668 -27.59 20.42 -13.06
CA ARG A 668 -28.56 21.52 -13.03
C ARG A 668 -29.84 21.11 -12.31
N VAL A 669 -30.38 19.92 -12.60
CA VAL A 669 -31.57 19.39 -11.90
C VAL A 669 -31.27 19.25 -10.41
N ALA A 670 -30.10 18.73 -10.04
CA ALA A 670 -29.68 18.61 -8.64
C ALA A 670 -29.51 19.96 -7.92
N LEU A 671 -29.12 21.01 -8.60
CA LEU A 671 -29.05 22.37 -8.03
C LEU A 671 -30.43 23.04 -7.97
N GLN A 672 -31.33 22.70 -8.89
CA GLN A 672 -32.73 23.18 -8.86
C GLN A 672 -33.54 22.57 -7.71
N SER A 673 -33.22 21.33 -7.27
CA SER A 673 -33.83 20.72 -6.10
C SER A 673 -33.42 21.34 -4.76
N VAL A 674 -32.40 22.17 -4.76
CA VAL A 674 -31.97 23.06 -3.68
C VAL A 674 -31.88 24.47 -4.25
N PRO A 675 -32.20 25.53 -3.49
CA PRO A 675 -32.22 26.91 -4.03
C PRO A 675 -30.79 27.43 -4.30
N LEU A 676 -30.08 26.82 -5.24
CA LEU A 676 -28.73 27.21 -5.68
C LEU A 676 -28.68 27.36 -7.19
N ALA A 677 -27.90 28.34 -7.67
CA ALA A 677 -27.66 28.60 -9.09
C ALA A 677 -26.40 27.84 -9.59
N ALA A 678 -26.41 27.47 -10.87
CA ALA A 678 -25.25 26.90 -11.55
C ALA A 678 -24.50 27.97 -12.35
N ASP A 679 -23.24 28.20 -12.06
CA ASP A 679 -22.29 28.99 -12.88
C ASP A 679 -21.41 27.99 -13.65
N VAL A 680 -21.66 27.83 -14.97
CA VAL A 680 -21.07 26.78 -15.79
C VAL A 680 -19.93 27.33 -16.64
N ILE A 681 -18.74 26.76 -16.46
CA ILE A 681 -17.55 27.02 -17.28
C ILE A 681 -17.19 25.72 -18.04
N TYR A 682 -17.09 25.79 -19.34
CA TYR A 682 -16.65 24.66 -20.15
C TYR A 682 -15.12 24.64 -20.26
N VAL A 683 -14.56 23.44 -20.16
CA VAL A 683 -13.11 23.21 -20.26
C VAL A 683 -12.82 22.04 -21.22
N PRO A 684 -11.63 22.00 -21.88
CA PRO A 684 -11.29 20.91 -22.78
C PRO A 684 -11.36 19.55 -22.09
N ALA A 685 -11.95 18.56 -22.74
CA ALA A 685 -12.01 17.19 -22.24
C ALA A 685 -10.61 16.59 -22.13
N LYS A 686 -10.30 16.01 -20.97
CA LYS A 686 -9.07 15.20 -20.77
C LYS A 686 -9.33 13.78 -21.25
N ALA A 687 -8.24 13.03 -21.56
CA ALA A 687 -8.35 11.60 -21.83
C ALA A 687 -9.13 10.92 -20.68
N ARG A 688 -10.17 10.14 -21.00
CA ARG A 688 -11.10 9.44 -20.07
C ARG A 688 -12.25 10.29 -19.51
N THR A 689 -12.46 11.55 -19.88
CA THR A 689 -13.67 12.31 -19.50
C THR A 689 -14.66 12.36 -20.67
N ARG A 690 -15.94 12.15 -20.39
CA ARG A 690 -17.01 12.26 -21.41
C ARG A 690 -17.38 13.74 -21.61
N PRO A 691 -17.63 14.20 -22.84
CA PRO A 691 -18.17 15.53 -23.07
C PRO A 691 -19.49 15.72 -22.30
N GLY A 692 -19.70 16.94 -21.77
CA GLY A 692 -20.87 17.26 -20.94
C GLY A 692 -20.78 16.80 -19.48
N GLN A 693 -19.66 16.22 -19.06
CA GLN A 693 -19.46 15.78 -17.67
C GLN A 693 -18.86 16.88 -16.81
N VAL A 694 -19.37 17.07 -15.61
CA VAL A 694 -18.79 17.98 -14.60
C VAL A 694 -17.47 17.39 -14.10
N VAL A 695 -16.37 18.09 -14.36
CA VAL A 695 -15.01 17.65 -13.98
C VAL A 695 -14.48 18.31 -12.71
N LYS A 696 -15.10 19.45 -12.31
CA LYS A 696 -14.75 20.19 -11.09
C LYS A 696 -15.93 21.05 -10.68
N GLN A 697 -16.09 21.29 -9.37
CA GLN A 697 -17.04 22.27 -8.83
C GLN A 697 -16.39 23.09 -7.70
N LYS A 698 -16.93 24.29 -7.48
CA LYS A 698 -16.55 25.17 -6.36
C LYS A 698 -17.78 25.93 -5.84
N PRO A 699 -18.14 25.83 -4.55
CA PRO A 699 -17.51 24.93 -3.57
C PRO A 699 -17.78 23.46 -3.89
N ARG A 700 -16.93 22.57 -3.41
CA ARG A 700 -17.02 21.12 -3.68
C ARG A 700 -18.11 20.46 -2.88
N GLY A 701 -18.50 21.05 -1.78
CA GLY A 701 -19.51 20.63 -0.82
C GLY A 701 -19.60 21.68 0.27
N GLY A 702 -20.23 21.35 1.39
CA GLY A 702 -20.48 22.28 2.49
C GLY A 702 -21.78 23.04 2.31
N PHE A 703 -21.84 24.29 2.73
CA PHE A 703 -23.09 25.05 2.80
C PHE A 703 -22.91 26.40 2.12
N LEU A 704 -23.97 26.86 1.44
CA LEU A 704 -24.11 28.20 0.89
C LEU A 704 -25.43 28.78 1.36
N SER A 705 -25.54 30.11 1.42
CA SER A 705 -26.84 30.74 1.58
C SER A 705 -27.73 30.41 0.38
N ALA A 706 -29.04 30.26 0.60
CA ALA A 706 -30.00 30.11 -0.47
C ALA A 706 -29.81 31.19 -1.54
N ASN A 707 -30.01 30.83 -2.80
CA ASN A 707 -29.71 31.63 -4.01
C ASN A 707 -28.21 31.87 -4.28
N GLY A 708 -27.30 31.28 -3.50
CA GLY A 708 -25.89 31.23 -3.84
C GLY A 708 -25.60 30.45 -5.13
N SER A 709 -24.41 30.66 -5.72
CA SER A 709 -24.02 29.98 -6.96
C SER A 709 -22.93 28.93 -6.75
N VAL A 710 -23.06 27.78 -7.46
CA VAL A 710 -22.03 26.75 -7.54
C VAL A 710 -21.39 26.81 -8.92
N ARG A 711 -20.08 27.05 -8.95
CA ARG A 711 -19.33 27.06 -10.21
C ARG A 711 -18.98 25.64 -10.63
N LEU A 712 -19.36 25.26 -11.86
CA LEU A 712 -19.17 23.96 -12.47
C LEU A 712 -18.21 24.08 -13.65
N TRP A 713 -17.15 23.29 -13.65
CA TRP A 713 -16.31 23.09 -14.84
C TRP A 713 -16.79 21.84 -15.55
N VAL A 714 -17.24 21.97 -16.79
CA VAL A 714 -17.83 20.92 -17.61
C VAL A 714 -16.92 20.60 -18.79
N SER A 715 -16.64 19.31 -19.02
CA SER A 715 -15.81 18.88 -20.14
C SER A 715 -16.52 19.17 -21.48
N ALA A 716 -15.80 19.75 -22.43
CA ALA A 716 -16.28 19.93 -23.80
C ALA A 716 -15.48 19.05 -24.77
N ALA A 717 -16.12 18.60 -25.85
CA ALA A 717 -15.39 17.92 -26.93
C ALA A 717 -14.32 18.86 -27.51
N ARG A 718 -13.17 18.33 -27.95
CA ARG A 718 -12.11 19.14 -28.60
C ARG A 718 -12.61 19.91 -29.78
N ASP A 719 -13.56 19.34 -30.54
CA ASP A 719 -14.18 19.93 -31.74
C ASP A 719 -15.27 20.95 -31.41
N GLY A 720 -15.60 21.11 -30.13
CA GLY A 720 -16.59 22.05 -29.62
C GLY A 720 -15.98 23.33 -28.98
N LEU A 721 -14.70 23.59 -29.16
CA LEU A 721 -14.06 24.83 -28.71
C LEU A 721 -14.00 25.87 -29.83
N LEU A 722 -14.23 27.15 -29.47
CA LEU A 722 -14.12 28.26 -30.39
C LEU A 722 -12.68 28.38 -30.90
N PRO A 723 -12.42 28.24 -32.19
CA PRO A 723 -11.10 28.46 -32.74
C PRO A 723 -10.73 29.94 -32.72
N ASN A 724 -9.44 30.23 -32.78
CA ASN A 724 -9.01 31.58 -33.13
C ASN A 724 -9.29 31.81 -34.62
N LEU A 725 -10.19 32.75 -34.93
CA LEU A 725 -10.56 33.13 -36.27
C LEU A 725 -9.87 34.44 -36.70
N VAL A 726 -9.20 35.14 -35.80
CA VAL A 726 -8.40 36.35 -36.12
C VAL A 726 -7.27 35.98 -37.07
N GLY A 727 -7.05 36.74 -38.09
CA GLY A 727 -6.11 36.45 -39.17
C GLY A 727 -6.64 35.55 -40.30
N SER A 728 -7.82 34.96 -40.14
CA SER A 728 -8.46 34.15 -41.19
C SER A 728 -9.20 35.05 -42.21
N SER A 729 -9.35 34.57 -43.46
CA SER A 729 -10.24 35.22 -44.40
C SER A 729 -11.71 35.13 -43.93
N LEU A 730 -12.55 36.13 -44.28
CA LEU A 730 -13.97 36.10 -43.94
C LEU A 730 -14.71 34.84 -44.51
N PRO A 731 -14.44 34.38 -45.75
CA PRO A 731 -15.01 33.12 -46.23
C PRO A 731 -14.63 31.91 -45.38
N ASP A 732 -13.37 31.78 -44.98
CA ASP A 732 -12.89 30.65 -44.12
C ASP A 732 -13.48 30.72 -42.71
N ALA A 733 -13.53 31.91 -42.11
CA ALA A 733 -14.16 32.13 -40.82
C ALA A 733 -15.65 31.77 -40.83
N ARG A 734 -16.36 32.12 -41.92
CA ARG A 734 -17.78 31.75 -42.14
C ARG A 734 -17.96 30.22 -42.32
N ALA A 735 -17.09 29.56 -43.07
CA ALA A 735 -17.12 28.13 -43.28
C ALA A 735 -16.91 27.37 -41.93
N ARG A 736 -15.88 27.78 -41.19
CA ARG A 736 -15.60 27.20 -39.84
C ARG A 736 -16.74 27.46 -38.85
N GLY A 737 -17.27 28.70 -38.82
CA GLY A 737 -18.39 29.05 -37.96
C GLY A 737 -19.66 28.27 -38.25
N ARG A 738 -20.00 28.05 -39.55
CA ARG A 738 -21.14 27.18 -39.96
C ARG A 738 -20.95 25.73 -39.52
N LYS A 739 -19.73 25.17 -39.71
CA LYS A 739 -19.41 23.82 -39.28
C LYS A 739 -19.56 23.65 -37.77
N LEU A 740 -19.34 24.69 -37.01
CA LEU A 740 -19.43 24.70 -35.53
C LEU A 740 -20.82 25.16 -35.03
N GLY A 741 -21.78 25.37 -35.90
CA GLY A 741 -23.15 25.78 -35.54
C GLY A 741 -23.26 27.18 -34.91
N LEU A 742 -22.30 28.08 -35.18
CA LEU A 742 -22.28 29.46 -34.63
C LEU A 742 -23.19 30.39 -35.42
N LYS A 743 -23.86 31.36 -34.72
CA LYS A 743 -24.56 32.50 -35.34
C LYS A 743 -23.58 33.64 -35.52
N LEU A 744 -22.98 33.74 -36.71
CA LEU A 744 -22.01 34.77 -37.03
C LEU A 744 -22.68 36.10 -37.35
N ARG A 745 -22.17 37.16 -36.71
CA ARG A 745 -22.42 38.58 -37.10
C ARG A 745 -21.12 39.18 -37.56
N VAL A 746 -21.15 39.95 -38.62
CA VAL A 746 -19.97 40.62 -39.19
C VAL A 746 -20.11 42.13 -38.99
N ARG A 747 -19.10 42.72 -38.44
CA ARG A 747 -18.88 44.17 -38.40
C ARG A 747 -17.61 44.48 -39.17
N TYR A 748 -17.54 45.67 -39.73
CA TYR A 748 -16.37 46.11 -40.50
C TYR A 748 -15.64 47.24 -39.75
N GLY A 749 -14.30 47.23 -39.81
CA GLY A 749 -13.42 48.18 -39.16
C GLY A 749 -12.15 48.43 -39.99
N ASN A 750 -11.29 49.34 -39.56
CA ASN A 750 -10.04 49.66 -40.28
C ASN A 750 -9.07 48.47 -40.13
N GLY A 751 -8.55 47.97 -41.24
CA GLY A 751 -7.59 46.86 -41.25
C GLY A 751 -7.52 46.14 -42.61
N PRO A 752 -6.70 45.08 -42.74
CA PRO A 752 -6.54 44.34 -44.01
C PRO A 752 -7.88 43.89 -44.58
N SER A 753 -8.19 44.27 -45.81
CA SER A 753 -9.49 43.99 -46.44
C SER A 753 -9.83 42.50 -46.48
N GLY A 754 -11.04 42.17 -46.01
CA GLY A 754 -11.55 40.77 -45.99
C GLY A 754 -10.96 39.87 -44.94
N THR A 755 -10.06 40.36 -44.05
CA THR A 755 -9.44 39.57 -42.98
C THR A 755 -10.14 39.82 -41.64
N VAL A 756 -10.37 38.82 -40.84
CA VAL A 756 -10.89 38.95 -39.47
C VAL A 756 -9.80 39.55 -38.59
N ILE A 757 -10.03 40.76 -38.06
CA ILE A 757 -9.09 41.51 -37.22
C ILE A 757 -9.38 41.36 -35.72
N ASP A 758 -10.63 40.98 -35.38
CA ASP A 758 -11.02 40.70 -33.99
C ASP A 758 -12.25 39.78 -33.96
N GLN A 759 -12.44 39.09 -32.83
CA GLN A 759 -13.61 38.28 -32.55
C GLN A 759 -14.12 38.54 -31.12
N SER A 760 -15.47 38.65 -30.96
CA SER A 760 -16.12 39.07 -29.71
C SER A 760 -16.03 38.06 -28.54
N LEU A 761 -15.53 36.87 -28.77
CA LEU A 761 -15.36 35.80 -27.76
C LEU A 761 -13.94 35.27 -27.88
N GLU A 762 -13.33 34.98 -26.73
CA GLU A 762 -11.97 34.45 -26.67
C GLU A 762 -11.87 33.05 -27.30
N PRO A 763 -10.78 32.72 -28.02
CA PRO A 763 -10.51 31.36 -28.48
C PRO A 763 -10.41 30.38 -27.32
N GLY A 764 -10.89 29.14 -27.52
CA GLY A 764 -10.82 28.08 -26.50
C GLY A 764 -12.00 28.03 -25.54
N ILE A 765 -12.99 28.90 -25.65
CA ILE A 765 -14.28 28.73 -24.97
C ILE A 765 -15.10 27.65 -25.66
N ALA A 766 -15.93 26.93 -24.88
CA ALA A 766 -16.80 25.90 -25.43
C ALA A 766 -17.97 26.52 -26.23
N ILE A 767 -18.24 25.93 -27.36
CA ILE A 767 -19.27 26.35 -28.29
C ILE A 767 -20.57 25.58 -27.96
N GLN A 768 -21.70 26.30 -27.96
CA GLN A 768 -23.06 25.74 -28.06
C GLN A 768 -23.66 26.02 -29.40
N PRO A 769 -24.48 25.12 -29.96
CA PRO A 769 -25.21 25.42 -31.21
C PRO A 769 -26.00 26.71 -31.10
N GLY A 770 -25.80 27.62 -32.04
CA GLY A 770 -26.46 28.92 -32.06
C GLY A 770 -25.78 30.03 -31.24
N LEU A 771 -24.58 29.77 -30.65
CA LEU A 771 -23.80 30.81 -29.95
C LEU A 771 -23.51 32.00 -30.87
N PRO A 772 -23.89 33.24 -30.49
CA PRO A 772 -23.59 34.40 -31.31
C PRO A 772 -22.12 34.80 -31.21
N LEU A 773 -21.46 34.90 -32.34
CA LEU A 773 -20.09 35.38 -32.48
C LEU A 773 -20.01 36.54 -33.43
N THR A 774 -19.54 37.68 -32.98
CA THR A 774 -19.30 38.85 -33.84
C THR A 774 -17.85 38.85 -34.30
N LEU A 775 -17.64 38.91 -35.61
CA LEU A 775 -16.34 39.06 -36.24
C LEU A 775 -16.16 40.51 -36.71
N LEU A 776 -15.06 41.12 -36.32
CA LEU A 776 -14.64 42.40 -36.89
C LEU A 776 -13.73 42.13 -38.09
N VAL A 777 -14.11 42.63 -39.26
CA VAL A 777 -13.41 42.34 -40.52
C VAL A 777 -12.85 43.65 -41.10
N GLY A 778 -11.61 43.61 -41.51
CA GLY A 778 -10.95 44.75 -42.08
C GLY A 778 -11.61 45.18 -43.39
N ARG A 779 -11.79 46.52 -43.57
CA ARG A 779 -12.05 47.19 -44.81
C ARG A 779 -10.95 48.24 -45.06
N ASP A 780 -10.40 48.19 -46.22
CA ASP A 780 -9.50 49.24 -46.66
C ASP A 780 -10.35 50.52 -46.93
N THR A 781 -10.31 51.47 -46.01
CA THR A 781 -10.87 52.80 -46.22
C THR A 781 -9.84 53.60 -47.01
N GLY A 782 -9.85 53.43 -48.31
CA GLY A 782 -8.98 54.18 -49.25
C GLY A 782 -9.17 55.69 -49.09
N VAL A 783 -8.47 56.30 -48.15
CA VAL A 783 -8.15 57.71 -48.19
C VAL A 783 -6.85 57.84 -48.99
N ARG A 784 -6.95 58.05 -50.32
CA ARG A 784 -5.86 58.60 -51.11
C ARG A 784 -5.61 60.03 -50.58
N LEU A 785 -4.54 60.21 -49.83
CA LEU A 785 -3.94 61.55 -49.69
C LEU A 785 -3.43 61.95 -51.08
N GLN A 786 -4.12 62.86 -51.77
CA GLN A 786 -3.56 63.61 -52.88
C GLN A 786 -2.45 64.49 -52.30
N SER A 787 -1.23 64.19 -52.63
CA SER A 787 -0.11 65.15 -52.52
C SER A 787 -0.24 66.20 -53.60
N ASP A 788 -0.75 67.33 -53.29
CA ASP A 788 -0.56 68.52 -54.12
C ASP A 788 0.88 69.01 -53.98
N THR A 789 1.69 68.79 -54.95
CA THR A 789 2.92 69.57 -55.21
C THR A 789 2.60 70.70 -56.11
N SER A 790 2.77 71.92 -55.62
CA SER A 790 3.20 73.07 -56.31
C SER A 790 4.12 73.93 -55.49
#